data_80f9f2b1367c00cf3a341551bdd18085
#
_entry.id   80f9f2b1367c00cf3a341551bdd18085
#
_cell.length_a   1.000
_cell.length_b   1.000
_cell.length_c   1.000
_cell.angle_alpha   90.00
_cell.angle_beta   90.00
_cell.angle_gamma   90.00
#
_symmetry.space_group_name_H-M   'P 1'
#
loop_
_entity.id
_entity.type
_entity.pdbx_description
1 polymer ?
#
loop_
_entity_poly.entity_id
_entity_poly.type
_entity_poly.pdbx_seq_one_letter_code
_entity_poly.pdbx_strand_id
1 'polypeptide(L)'
;MFCFGLAWLIFPIENRFYQKIVKNRTYYFPQIDFHNLRPLDPVRGIIQLIFLMFVAGSKEDAAKRLSHSTYASRFFLFRWINHIFKRINRGTRMIAERVSKKLASEGKEKVSDHKPQHQKPSLFKKIFVGFLLAIGFVLYVLCITQPFSLEEQVIFLLILGVIALTLFQAQTRFTLLMLIVISVIVSSRYVWWRYSETLNPNSYTSVIFTWLLIIAETYAFIVMLLGYFQVCWVLDRKPASLPKDKEQWPSVDIFIPTYNEPLDVVKPTVYAALTVDWPKEKLNVYILDDGSRKEFKDFACEVGAGYIEREEHKHAKAGNINHAMGITKGDFIAIFDCDHVPVKTFLQKTMGWFLKDEKIALVQTPHHFYSQDPFEKNLHLKENVPNENSLFHDFIQKGNDTWNATMFCGSCAIMRRKALEEVGGIAVETVTEDAHTSLKLNRRGWSSAFLSTPLSAGLSTETLAAHIGQRIRWARGMVQIFRLDNPLFGKGLTIPQRLCFLNAMIHFLHGLPRIIFLIAPLPFLFANIYVIYASAIAIFVYLIPHMVHSTMTTYMIHRGYRFPFISALYETILSWYIFVPTLVALIAPHKGKFNVTAKGGVIDKEYLDWAVARPYFYLLLLNLAGFFIGIYRMIGAGAYEVLMLLINLGWIIYNLIILFAAMAVTVESVQKRKFPRVSFTASVHLQVGDELIPAVMSAFSQKDCVVDLKNASDLSKISLEEPVKLIFGSKKKPSTTFDCTVTAAFENGVVELLVAQPTRTKEMEYVECTFGTPDIWIQRQAKVKGYGMFDGFFALLHMARMGAEAFAHFSNPQAGWFLKASVWTFKWVISFIPRVPSLRRENKNSPFEEHHPLYLPKTISSVHSA
;
A
#
# COMPACT_ATOMS: atom_id res chain seq x y z
N MET A 1 28.03 -31.39 -24.08
CA MET A 1 29.14 -30.79 -24.85
C MET A 1 28.67 -29.75 -25.88
N PHE A 2 27.66 -30.01 -26.71
CA PHE A 2 27.18 -29.04 -27.73
C PHE A 2 26.68 -27.73 -27.13
N CYS A 3 25.85 -27.76 -26.08
CA CYS A 3 25.37 -26.57 -25.37
C CYS A 3 26.50 -25.80 -24.65
N PHE A 4 27.54 -26.49 -24.18
CA PHE A 4 28.73 -25.86 -23.62
C PHE A 4 29.57 -25.16 -24.71
N GLY A 5 29.67 -25.77 -25.91
CA GLY A 5 30.35 -25.18 -27.06
C GLY A 5 29.64 -23.93 -27.59
N LEU A 6 28.33 -23.94 -27.65
CA LEU A 6 27.52 -22.77 -28.02
C LEU A 6 27.60 -21.66 -26.96
N ALA A 7 27.57 -22.01 -25.68
CA ALA A 7 27.79 -21.05 -24.59
C ALA A 7 29.21 -20.46 -24.62
N TRP A 8 30.23 -21.29 -24.99
CA TRP A 8 31.60 -20.82 -25.12
C TRP A 8 31.82 -19.89 -26.32
N LEU A 9 31.10 -20.11 -27.43
CA LEU A 9 31.10 -19.22 -28.60
C LEU A 9 30.39 -17.87 -28.35
N ILE A 10 29.38 -17.87 -27.50
CA ILE A 10 28.58 -16.69 -27.18
C ILE A 10 29.16 -15.92 -25.97
N PHE A 11 29.78 -16.61 -25.03
CA PHE A 11 30.33 -16.03 -23.79
C PHE A 11 31.82 -16.34 -23.66
N PRO A 12 32.71 -15.34 -23.77
CA PRO A 12 34.16 -15.55 -23.54
C PRO A 12 34.41 -15.88 -22.07
N ILE A 13 34.69 -17.16 -21.86
CA ILE A 13 34.78 -17.81 -20.53
C ILE A 13 35.98 -17.32 -19.70
N GLU A 14 36.95 -16.66 -20.33
CA GLU A 14 38.23 -16.24 -19.76
C GLU A 14 38.21 -14.94 -18.98
N ASN A 15 37.03 -14.31 -18.81
CA ASN A 15 36.91 -12.97 -18.23
C ASN A 15 36.67 -13.00 -16.73
N ARG A 16 37.16 -11.94 -16.06
CA ARG A 16 36.93 -11.66 -14.62
C ARG A 16 35.45 -11.69 -14.19
N PHE A 17 34.50 -11.38 -15.09
CA PHE A 17 33.08 -11.46 -14.83
C PHE A 17 32.62 -12.92 -14.69
N TYR A 18 33.02 -13.80 -15.58
CA TYR A 18 32.73 -15.23 -15.48
C TYR A 18 33.32 -15.84 -14.23
N GLN A 19 34.57 -15.51 -13.89
CA GLN A 19 35.20 -15.95 -12.65
C GLN A 19 34.40 -15.48 -11.41
N LYS A 20 33.81 -14.26 -11.46
CA LYS A 20 32.98 -13.75 -10.39
C LYS A 20 31.63 -14.48 -10.30
N ILE A 21 31.02 -14.84 -11.45
CA ILE A 21 29.81 -15.68 -11.50
C ILE A 21 30.10 -17.08 -10.98
N VAL A 22 31.21 -17.70 -11.40
CA VAL A 22 31.60 -19.03 -10.95
C VAL A 22 31.93 -19.05 -9.45
N LYS A 23 32.60 -18.02 -8.95
CA LYS A 23 32.89 -17.86 -7.50
C LYS A 23 31.65 -17.69 -6.65
N ASN A 24 30.63 -16.99 -7.18
CA ASN A 24 29.36 -16.74 -6.51
C ASN A 24 28.19 -17.50 -7.17
N ARG A 25 28.45 -18.67 -7.74
CA ARG A 25 27.47 -19.46 -8.51
C ARG A 25 26.19 -19.76 -7.73
N THR A 26 26.28 -20.06 -6.46
CA THR A 26 25.12 -20.30 -5.58
C THR A 26 24.23 -19.07 -5.39
N TYR A 27 24.81 -17.87 -5.45
CA TYR A 27 24.07 -16.62 -5.40
C TYR A 27 23.33 -16.31 -6.71
N TYR A 28 24.00 -16.53 -7.86
CA TYR A 28 23.39 -16.26 -9.16
C TYR A 28 22.44 -17.35 -9.63
N PHE A 29 22.69 -18.60 -9.24
CA PHE A 29 21.91 -19.77 -9.63
C PHE A 29 21.48 -20.59 -8.41
N PRO A 30 20.68 -20.03 -7.52
CA PRO A 30 20.33 -20.65 -6.24
C PRO A 30 19.45 -21.91 -6.38
N GLN A 31 18.93 -22.19 -7.56
CA GLN A 31 18.11 -23.36 -7.87
C GLN A 31 18.91 -24.52 -8.47
N ILE A 32 20.20 -24.29 -8.75
CA ILE A 32 21.08 -25.29 -9.35
C ILE A 32 22.02 -25.81 -8.27
N ASP A 33 21.96 -27.11 -8.01
CA ASP A 33 22.95 -27.80 -7.20
C ASP A 33 24.15 -28.16 -8.09
N PHE A 34 25.25 -27.42 -7.95
CA PHE A 34 26.45 -27.62 -8.76
C PHE A 34 27.24 -28.87 -8.37
N HIS A 35 26.90 -29.54 -7.26
CA HIS A 35 27.48 -30.82 -6.86
C HIS A 35 26.68 -32.00 -7.41
N ASN A 36 25.35 -31.83 -7.61
CA ASN A 36 24.45 -32.84 -8.16
C ASN A 36 23.63 -32.27 -9.31
N LEU A 37 24.22 -32.10 -10.48
CA LEU A 37 23.55 -31.54 -11.66
C LEU A 37 22.47 -32.50 -12.19
N ARG A 38 21.29 -31.95 -12.36
CA ARG A 38 20.13 -32.61 -12.96
C ARG A 38 20.14 -32.40 -14.49
N PRO A 39 19.54 -33.27 -15.31
CA PRO A 39 19.56 -33.15 -16.77
C PRO A 39 19.08 -31.82 -17.33
N LEU A 40 18.14 -31.14 -16.64
CA LEU A 40 17.59 -29.85 -17.08
C LEU A 40 18.29 -28.62 -16.46
N ASP A 41 19.27 -28.79 -15.61
CA ASP A 41 19.98 -27.68 -14.99
C ASP A 41 20.74 -26.78 -15.96
N PRO A 42 21.31 -27.26 -17.08
CA PRO A 42 21.84 -26.37 -18.12
C PRO A 42 20.78 -25.43 -18.71
N VAL A 43 19.56 -25.93 -18.94
CA VAL A 43 18.45 -25.12 -19.45
C VAL A 43 18.01 -24.10 -18.39
N ARG A 44 17.92 -24.50 -17.12
CA ARG A 44 17.67 -23.57 -16.00
C ARG A 44 18.74 -22.47 -15.93
N GLY A 45 20.01 -22.82 -16.05
CA GLY A 45 21.12 -21.88 -16.05
C GLY A 45 21.01 -20.84 -17.18
N ILE A 46 20.66 -21.26 -18.38
CA ILE A 46 20.46 -20.36 -19.53
C ILE A 46 19.29 -19.42 -19.29
N ILE A 47 18.14 -19.94 -18.87
CA ILE A 47 16.93 -19.13 -18.58
C ILE A 47 17.21 -18.13 -17.45
N GLN A 48 17.88 -18.56 -16.38
CA GLN A 48 18.25 -17.69 -15.28
C GLN A 48 19.28 -16.63 -15.67
N LEU A 49 20.21 -16.96 -16.55
CA LEU A 49 21.18 -16.00 -17.09
C LEU A 49 20.51 -14.94 -17.97
N ILE A 50 19.61 -15.36 -18.87
CA ILE A 50 18.80 -14.45 -19.68
C ILE A 50 17.99 -13.52 -18.78
N PHE A 51 17.37 -14.07 -17.77
CA PHE A 51 16.58 -13.31 -16.80
C PHE A 51 17.45 -12.28 -16.03
N LEU A 52 18.65 -12.69 -15.57
CA LEU A 52 19.61 -11.80 -14.90
C LEU A 52 20.10 -10.68 -15.83
N MET A 53 20.23 -10.94 -17.12
CA MET A 53 20.67 -9.94 -18.10
C MET A 53 19.58 -8.90 -18.43
N PHE A 54 18.31 -9.31 -18.52
CA PHE A 54 17.22 -8.45 -18.98
C PHE A 54 16.29 -7.91 -17.89
N VAL A 55 16.23 -8.56 -16.74
CA VAL A 55 15.18 -8.30 -15.73
C VAL A 55 15.76 -7.92 -14.37
N ALA A 56 16.97 -8.30 -14.02
CA ALA A 56 17.53 -8.08 -12.71
C ALA A 56 18.15 -6.69 -12.55
N GLY A 57 17.65 -5.92 -11.59
CA GLY A 57 18.42 -4.90 -10.95
C GLY A 57 17.68 -3.64 -10.51
N SER A 58 17.77 -3.30 -9.22
CA SER A 58 17.59 -1.92 -8.78
C SER A 58 18.66 -1.04 -9.46
N LYS A 59 18.37 0.24 -9.71
CA LYS A 59 19.31 1.15 -10.41
C LYS A 59 20.71 1.20 -9.76
N GLU A 60 20.83 1.05 -8.45
CA GLU A 60 22.12 1.03 -7.74
C GLU A 60 22.91 -0.27 -7.95
N ASP A 61 22.23 -1.42 -7.93
CA ASP A 61 22.87 -2.71 -8.17
C ASP A 61 23.17 -2.92 -9.67
N ALA A 62 22.30 -2.45 -10.56
CA ALA A 62 22.55 -2.47 -11.99
C ALA A 62 23.69 -1.49 -12.39
N ALA A 63 23.77 -0.30 -11.79
CA ALA A 63 24.86 0.64 -12.03
C ALA A 63 26.20 0.12 -11.49
N LYS A 64 26.25 -0.49 -10.30
CA LYS A 64 27.45 -1.15 -9.77
C LYS A 64 27.84 -2.39 -10.56
N ARG A 65 26.87 -3.15 -11.10
CA ARG A 65 27.12 -4.34 -11.92
C ARG A 65 27.51 -3.99 -13.35
N LEU A 66 26.91 -2.95 -13.96
CA LEU A 66 27.22 -2.48 -15.31
C LEU A 66 28.49 -1.65 -15.38
N SER A 67 28.90 -0.94 -14.34
CA SER A 67 30.17 -0.22 -14.31
C SER A 67 31.41 -1.15 -14.32
N HIS A 68 31.23 -2.42 -13.91
CA HIS A 68 32.26 -3.45 -13.98
C HIS A 68 32.11 -4.41 -15.18
N SER A 69 31.05 -4.27 -15.99
CA SER A 69 30.80 -5.13 -17.15
C SER A 69 31.29 -4.44 -18.43
N THR A 70 32.55 -4.63 -18.73
CA THR A 70 33.19 -4.30 -20.02
C THR A 70 32.60 -5.10 -21.20
N TYR A 71 31.60 -5.95 -20.98
CA TYR A 71 31.05 -6.92 -21.94
C TYR A 71 29.81 -6.51 -22.69
N ALA A 72 28.89 -5.74 -22.08
CA ALA A 72 27.82 -5.07 -22.84
C ALA A 72 28.38 -4.16 -23.95
N SER A 73 29.72 -3.94 -23.92
CA SER A 73 30.40 -3.07 -24.84
C SER A 73 30.85 -3.73 -26.15
N ARG A 74 30.81 -5.03 -26.30
CA ARG A 74 31.24 -5.72 -27.53
C ARG A 74 30.12 -5.93 -28.56
N PHE A 75 28.87 -5.89 -28.17
CA PHE A 75 27.77 -5.85 -29.13
C PHE A 75 27.59 -4.44 -29.65
N PHE A 76 28.13 -4.13 -30.83
CA PHE A 76 28.08 -2.82 -31.50
C PHE A 76 26.63 -2.28 -31.58
N LEU A 77 25.65 -3.14 -31.91
CA LEU A 77 24.23 -2.79 -32.00
C LEU A 77 23.66 -2.40 -30.64
N PHE A 78 24.01 -3.13 -29.58
CA PHE A 78 23.56 -2.85 -28.21
C PHE A 78 24.22 -1.58 -27.64
N ARG A 79 25.50 -1.32 -28.01
CA ARG A 79 26.22 -0.10 -27.68
C ARG A 79 25.61 1.12 -28.38
N TRP A 80 25.27 0.95 -29.65
CA TRP A 80 24.67 1.99 -30.47
C TRP A 80 23.25 2.30 -29.99
N ILE A 81 22.40 1.29 -29.74
CA ILE A 81 21.07 1.43 -29.14
C ILE A 81 21.13 2.07 -27.74
N ASN A 82 22.01 1.60 -26.86
CA ASN A 82 22.19 2.21 -25.53
C ASN A 82 22.77 3.63 -25.60
N HIS A 83 23.61 3.92 -26.56
CA HIS A 83 24.15 5.27 -26.77
C HIS A 83 23.08 6.23 -27.29
N ILE A 84 22.27 5.79 -28.27
CA ILE A 84 21.11 6.55 -28.75
C ILE A 84 20.11 6.75 -27.61
N PHE A 85 19.74 5.69 -26.88
CA PHE A 85 18.86 5.82 -25.72
C PHE A 85 19.41 6.77 -24.64
N LYS A 86 20.70 6.70 -24.31
CA LYS A 86 21.32 7.63 -23.36
C LYS A 86 21.33 9.08 -23.87
N ARG A 87 21.51 9.29 -25.17
CA ARG A 87 21.52 10.62 -25.81
C ARG A 87 20.10 11.22 -25.87
N ILE A 88 19.11 10.42 -26.28
CA ILE A 88 17.70 10.76 -26.28
C ILE A 88 17.25 11.06 -24.83
N ASN A 89 17.62 10.24 -23.85
CA ASN A 89 17.32 10.45 -22.44
C ASN A 89 17.91 11.73 -21.87
N ARG A 90 19.14 12.09 -22.21
CA ARG A 90 19.71 13.38 -21.78
C ARG A 90 18.96 14.55 -22.41
N GLY A 91 18.61 14.44 -23.71
CA GLY A 91 17.84 15.46 -24.41
C GLY A 91 16.45 15.64 -23.82
N THR A 92 15.69 14.57 -23.66
CA THR A 92 14.33 14.60 -23.09
C THR A 92 14.34 15.04 -21.63
N ARG A 93 15.33 14.62 -20.84
CA ARG A 93 15.45 15.06 -19.45
C ARG A 93 15.75 16.56 -19.36
N MET A 94 16.65 17.08 -20.21
CA MET A 94 16.94 18.53 -20.24
C MET A 94 15.73 19.36 -20.70
N ILE A 95 14.98 18.89 -21.72
CA ILE A 95 13.77 19.56 -22.17
C ILE A 95 12.69 19.49 -21.08
N ALA A 96 12.47 18.33 -20.50
CA ALA A 96 11.49 18.12 -19.42
C ALA A 96 11.84 18.95 -18.17
N GLU A 97 13.11 19.04 -17.78
CA GLU A 97 13.56 19.89 -16.68
C GLU A 97 13.40 21.38 -16.99
N ARG A 98 13.65 21.81 -18.23
CA ARG A 98 13.42 23.22 -18.66
C ARG A 98 11.93 23.56 -18.63
N VAL A 99 11.08 22.72 -19.20
CA VAL A 99 9.62 22.92 -19.18
C VAL A 99 9.08 22.88 -17.75
N SER A 100 9.53 21.92 -16.93
CA SER A 100 9.15 21.83 -15.51
C SER A 100 9.63 23.04 -14.70
N LYS A 101 10.84 23.53 -14.95
CA LYS A 101 11.36 24.78 -14.29
C LYS A 101 10.58 26.00 -14.74
N LYS A 102 10.23 26.12 -16.00
CA LYS A 102 9.43 27.22 -16.52
C LYS A 102 8.01 27.22 -15.95
N LEU A 103 7.36 26.04 -15.89
CA LEU A 103 6.04 25.88 -15.26
C LEU A 103 6.09 26.13 -13.74
N ALA A 104 7.19 25.73 -13.08
CA ALA A 104 7.38 25.94 -11.65
C ALA A 104 7.74 27.40 -11.32
N SER A 105 8.45 28.13 -12.19
CA SER A 105 8.72 29.54 -12.03
C SER A 105 7.46 30.40 -12.23
N GLU A 106 6.65 30.09 -13.23
CA GLU A 106 5.33 30.73 -13.42
C GLU A 106 4.38 30.45 -12.25
N GLY A 107 4.53 29.29 -11.56
CA GLY A 107 3.81 28.96 -10.31
C GLY A 107 4.37 29.64 -9.07
N LYS A 108 5.69 29.92 -9.02
CA LYS A 108 6.33 30.58 -7.85
C LYS A 108 6.13 32.09 -7.82
N GLU A 109 6.04 32.76 -8.94
CA GLU A 109 5.72 34.19 -8.99
C GLU A 109 4.33 34.55 -8.43
N LYS A 110 3.44 33.52 -8.28
CA LYS A 110 2.09 33.70 -7.69
C LYS A 110 1.99 33.35 -6.21
N VAL A 111 3.06 32.95 -5.54
CA VAL A 111 3.09 32.66 -4.08
C VAL A 111 3.86 33.72 -3.31
N SER A 112 3.90 34.98 -3.76
CA SER A 112 4.19 36.12 -2.93
C SER A 112 2.95 36.56 -2.18
N ASP A 113 3.09 36.98 -0.92
CA ASP A 113 2.12 37.31 0.14
C ASP A 113 0.94 38.21 -0.20
N HIS A 114 0.43 38.24 -1.41
CA HIS A 114 -0.80 38.92 -1.76
C HIS A 114 -1.94 37.90 -1.94
N LYS A 115 -3.06 38.16 -1.23
CA LYS A 115 -4.36 37.52 -1.49
C LYS A 115 -4.49 37.29 -3.00
N PRO A 116 -4.73 36.07 -3.50
CA PRO A 116 -4.95 35.87 -4.91
C PRO A 116 -6.21 36.64 -5.31
N GLN A 117 -6.03 37.87 -5.85
CA GLN A 117 -7.06 38.47 -6.68
C GLN A 117 -7.26 37.49 -7.83
N HIS A 118 -8.36 36.73 -7.79
CA HIS A 118 -8.84 35.98 -8.91
C HIS A 118 -9.13 36.95 -10.06
N GLN A 119 -8.10 37.37 -10.79
CA GLN A 119 -8.31 37.97 -12.10
C GLN A 119 -9.00 36.89 -12.95
N LYS A 120 -10.31 37.07 -13.17
CA LYS A 120 -11.06 36.20 -14.07
C LYS A 120 -10.30 36.17 -15.41
N PRO A 121 -9.90 34.99 -15.91
CA PRO A 121 -9.17 34.92 -17.18
C PRO A 121 -9.99 35.65 -18.26
N SER A 122 -9.32 36.45 -19.12
CA SER A 122 -9.96 37.22 -20.16
C SER A 122 -10.81 36.28 -21.03
N LEU A 123 -11.91 36.78 -21.56
CA LEU A 123 -12.82 36.02 -22.43
C LEU A 123 -12.05 35.38 -23.61
N PHE A 124 -11.10 36.13 -24.20
CA PHE A 124 -10.22 35.63 -25.25
C PHE A 124 -9.40 34.39 -24.80
N LYS A 125 -8.82 34.43 -23.62
CA LYS A 125 -8.05 33.27 -23.09
C LYS A 125 -8.94 32.05 -22.86
N LYS A 126 -10.19 32.24 -22.43
CA LYS A 126 -11.16 31.15 -22.26
C LYS A 126 -11.56 30.56 -23.61
N ILE A 127 -11.85 31.39 -24.63
CA ILE A 127 -12.20 30.95 -25.97
C ILE A 127 -11.02 30.20 -26.59
N PHE A 128 -9.79 30.74 -26.48
CA PHE A 128 -8.61 30.10 -27.07
C PHE A 128 -8.31 28.74 -26.42
N VAL A 129 -8.40 28.63 -25.08
CA VAL A 129 -8.26 27.35 -24.40
C VAL A 129 -9.38 26.38 -24.78
N GLY A 130 -10.62 26.85 -24.88
CA GLY A 130 -11.75 26.04 -25.35
C GLY A 130 -11.54 25.51 -26.78
N PHE A 131 -11.01 26.34 -27.68
CA PHE A 131 -10.67 25.95 -29.06
C PHE A 131 -9.57 24.88 -29.11
N LEU A 132 -8.49 25.06 -28.31
CA LEU A 132 -7.43 24.05 -28.22
C LEU A 132 -7.93 22.71 -27.64
N LEU A 133 -8.81 22.78 -26.63
CA LEU A 133 -9.45 21.58 -26.09
C LEU A 133 -10.35 20.88 -27.10
N ALA A 134 -11.10 21.64 -27.91
CA ALA A 134 -11.93 21.08 -28.98
C ALA A 134 -11.08 20.37 -30.04
N ILE A 135 -10.00 21.01 -30.53
CA ILE A 135 -9.04 20.36 -31.43
C ILE A 135 -8.43 19.11 -30.81
N GLY A 136 -7.98 19.20 -29.58
CA GLY A 136 -7.42 18.05 -28.85
C GLY A 136 -8.40 16.90 -28.74
N PHE A 137 -9.67 17.21 -28.47
CA PHE A 137 -10.74 16.21 -28.42
C PHE A 137 -11.03 15.57 -29.80
N VAL A 138 -11.09 16.36 -30.87
CA VAL A 138 -11.26 15.83 -32.25
C VAL A 138 -10.08 14.90 -32.59
N LEU A 139 -8.85 15.32 -32.34
CA LEU A 139 -7.66 14.49 -32.58
C LEU A 139 -7.70 13.20 -31.77
N TYR A 140 -8.12 13.28 -30.52
CA TYR A 140 -8.30 12.13 -29.66
C TYR A 140 -9.32 11.13 -30.21
N VAL A 141 -10.50 11.63 -30.64
CA VAL A 141 -11.53 10.78 -31.24
C VAL A 141 -11.02 10.14 -32.54
N LEU A 142 -10.35 10.88 -33.40
CA LEU A 142 -9.74 10.34 -34.63
C LEU A 142 -8.69 9.26 -34.30
N CYS A 143 -7.81 9.47 -33.33
CA CYS A 143 -6.84 8.46 -32.90
C CYS A 143 -7.48 7.16 -32.42
N ILE A 144 -8.67 7.23 -31.80
CA ILE A 144 -9.35 6.06 -31.26
C ILE A 144 -10.14 5.32 -32.34
N THR A 145 -10.89 6.06 -33.17
CA THR A 145 -11.87 5.49 -34.08
C THR A 145 -11.31 5.14 -35.46
N GLN A 146 -10.12 5.67 -35.81
CA GLN A 146 -9.50 5.38 -37.10
C GLN A 146 -9.26 3.87 -37.27
N PRO A 147 -9.87 3.22 -38.26
CA PRO A 147 -9.62 1.82 -38.56
C PRO A 147 -8.19 1.66 -39.12
N PHE A 148 -7.38 0.87 -38.41
CA PHE A 148 -6.05 0.48 -38.85
C PHE A 148 -6.06 -0.98 -39.25
N SER A 149 -5.27 -1.36 -40.27
CA SER A 149 -4.88 -2.74 -40.46
C SER A 149 -4.06 -3.21 -39.28
N LEU A 150 -3.92 -4.53 -39.08
CA LEU A 150 -3.10 -5.05 -37.99
C LEU A 150 -1.65 -4.56 -38.02
N GLU A 151 -1.08 -4.40 -39.20
CA GLU A 151 0.29 -3.91 -39.40
C GLU A 151 0.42 -2.43 -38.98
N GLU A 152 -0.50 -1.59 -39.43
CA GLU A 152 -0.56 -0.16 -39.05
C GLU A 152 -0.76 0.00 -37.56
N GLN A 153 -1.61 -0.85 -36.95
CA GLN A 153 -1.83 -0.86 -35.53
C GLN A 153 -0.54 -1.22 -34.77
N VAL A 154 0.20 -2.21 -35.21
CA VAL A 154 1.51 -2.58 -34.62
C VAL A 154 2.50 -1.42 -34.74
N ILE A 155 2.62 -0.79 -35.91
CA ILE A 155 3.54 0.35 -36.10
C ILE A 155 3.16 1.52 -35.18
N PHE A 156 1.86 1.88 -35.12
CA PHE A 156 1.35 2.93 -34.24
C PHE A 156 1.71 2.67 -32.78
N LEU A 157 1.47 1.44 -32.30
CA LEU A 157 1.76 1.07 -30.91
C LEU A 157 3.25 0.98 -30.61
N LEU A 158 4.09 0.57 -31.56
CA LEU A 158 5.54 0.59 -31.41
C LEU A 158 6.07 2.03 -31.26
N ILE A 159 5.56 2.97 -32.06
CA ILE A 159 5.91 4.40 -31.97
C ILE A 159 5.52 4.92 -30.58
N LEU A 160 4.27 4.71 -30.15
CA LEU A 160 3.81 5.14 -28.83
C LEU A 160 4.59 4.45 -27.70
N GLY A 161 4.95 3.18 -27.86
CA GLY A 161 5.76 2.43 -26.92
C GLY A 161 7.15 3.02 -26.73
N VAL A 162 7.85 3.37 -27.83
CA VAL A 162 9.16 4.02 -27.78
C VAL A 162 9.07 5.38 -27.11
N ILE A 163 8.07 6.19 -27.46
CA ILE A 163 7.83 7.49 -26.82
C ILE A 163 7.58 7.29 -25.30
N ALA A 164 6.69 6.36 -24.93
CA ALA A 164 6.36 6.11 -23.55
C ALA A 164 7.57 5.62 -22.73
N LEU A 165 8.39 4.72 -23.26
CA LEU A 165 9.63 4.26 -22.61
C LEU A 165 10.62 5.42 -22.40
N THR A 166 10.72 6.33 -23.36
CA THR A 166 11.56 7.52 -23.26
C THR A 166 11.06 8.48 -22.15
N LEU A 167 9.76 8.75 -22.15
CA LEU A 167 9.12 9.59 -21.11
C LEU A 167 9.22 8.98 -19.72
N PHE A 168 9.06 7.66 -19.60
CA PHE A 168 9.16 6.92 -18.35
C PHE A 168 10.52 7.09 -17.68
N GLN A 169 11.61 7.19 -18.44
CA GLN A 169 12.95 7.38 -17.89
C GLN A 169 13.20 8.80 -17.36
N ALA A 170 12.52 9.81 -17.88
CA ALA A 170 12.74 11.21 -17.52
C ALA A 170 12.16 11.59 -16.13
N GLN A 171 11.15 10.89 -15.64
CA GLN A 171 10.60 10.97 -14.27
C GLN A 171 10.24 12.40 -13.79
N THR A 172 9.72 13.26 -14.66
CA THR A 172 9.23 14.60 -14.33
C THR A 172 7.69 14.62 -14.29
N ARG A 173 7.10 15.69 -13.71
CA ARG A 173 5.63 15.85 -13.73
C ARG A 173 5.08 15.96 -15.16
N PHE A 174 5.79 16.66 -16.04
CA PHE A 174 5.39 16.78 -17.44
C PHE A 174 5.38 15.42 -18.14
N THR A 175 6.44 14.62 -17.98
CA THR A 175 6.51 13.29 -18.59
C THR A 175 5.45 12.34 -18.03
N LEU A 176 5.08 12.49 -16.77
CA LEU A 176 3.97 11.76 -16.17
C LEU A 176 2.63 12.11 -16.85
N LEU A 177 2.33 13.40 -17.06
CA LEU A 177 1.12 13.82 -17.76
C LEU A 177 1.07 13.28 -19.19
N MET A 178 2.20 13.31 -19.91
CA MET A 178 2.29 12.74 -21.26
C MET A 178 2.08 11.21 -21.26
N LEU A 179 2.62 10.49 -20.29
CA LEU A 179 2.37 9.06 -20.11
C LEU A 179 0.90 8.76 -19.82
N ILE A 180 0.24 9.58 -19.01
CA ILE A 180 -1.22 9.47 -18.77
C ILE A 180 -1.97 9.62 -20.09
N VAL A 181 -1.65 10.64 -20.90
CA VAL A 181 -2.31 10.86 -22.21
C VAL A 181 -2.11 9.66 -23.13
N ILE A 182 -0.88 9.16 -23.27
CA ILE A 182 -0.59 7.98 -24.10
C ILE A 182 -1.36 6.75 -23.59
N SER A 183 -1.34 6.52 -22.27
CA SER A 183 -2.07 5.40 -21.65
C SER A 183 -3.59 5.50 -21.92
N VAL A 184 -4.16 6.71 -21.82
CA VAL A 184 -5.58 6.96 -22.12
C VAL A 184 -5.87 6.66 -23.60
N ILE A 185 -5.05 7.15 -24.56
CA ILE A 185 -5.24 6.89 -25.97
C ILE A 185 -5.21 5.39 -26.28
N VAL A 186 -4.18 4.68 -25.81
CA VAL A 186 -4.02 3.23 -26.06
C VAL A 186 -5.16 2.44 -25.43
N SER A 187 -5.55 2.80 -24.20
CA SER A 187 -6.63 2.12 -23.49
C SER A 187 -8.01 2.38 -24.11
N SER A 188 -8.26 3.62 -24.54
CA SER A 188 -9.53 3.98 -25.21
C SER A 188 -9.64 3.29 -26.57
N ARG A 189 -8.52 3.17 -27.30
CA ARG A 189 -8.48 2.44 -28.57
C ARG A 189 -8.75 0.95 -28.36
N TYR A 190 -8.21 0.35 -27.27
CA TYR A 190 -8.55 -1.01 -26.87
C TYR A 190 -10.05 -1.16 -26.61
N VAL A 191 -10.64 -0.28 -25.78
CA VAL A 191 -12.08 -0.32 -25.45
C VAL A 191 -12.93 -0.12 -26.70
N TRP A 192 -12.59 0.82 -27.59
CA TRP A 192 -13.28 1.01 -28.86
C TRP A 192 -13.28 -0.26 -29.70
N TRP A 193 -12.13 -0.89 -29.91
CA TRP A 193 -12.00 -2.15 -30.61
C TRP A 193 -12.84 -3.27 -29.97
N ARG A 194 -12.89 -3.34 -28.64
CA ARG A 194 -13.72 -4.32 -27.92
C ARG A 194 -15.21 -4.18 -28.26
N TYR A 195 -15.72 -2.94 -28.35
CA TYR A 195 -17.13 -2.67 -28.64
C TYR A 195 -17.46 -2.76 -30.13
N SER A 196 -16.52 -2.38 -31.02
CA SER A 196 -16.81 -2.31 -32.48
C SER A 196 -16.60 -3.63 -33.20
N GLU A 197 -15.61 -4.45 -32.78
CA GLU A 197 -15.15 -5.58 -33.59
C GLU A 197 -15.20 -6.95 -32.94
N THR A 198 -15.37 -7.02 -31.59
CA THR A 198 -15.20 -8.30 -30.89
C THR A 198 -16.48 -8.90 -30.33
N LEU A 199 -17.64 -8.32 -30.62
CA LEU A 199 -18.93 -8.85 -30.23
C LEU A 199 -19.32 -10.01 -31.14
N ASN A 200 -19.68 -11.16 -30.56
CA ASN A 200 -20.16 -12.32 -31.34
C ASN A 200 -21.67 -12.49 -31.14
N PRO A 201 -22.49 -12.18 -32.14
CA PRO A 201 -23.94 -12.31 -32.07
C PRO A 201 -24.45 -13.75 -32.30
N ASN A 202 -23.59 -14.70 -32.71
CA ASN A 202 -24.01 -15.98 -33.27
C ASN A 202 -24.29 -17.06 -32.22
N SER A 203 -24.03 -16.82 -30.96
CA SER A 203 -24.26 -17.80 -29.86
C SER A 203 -24.69 -17.10 -28.58
N TYR A 204 -25.84 -17.48 -28.02
CA TYR A 204 -26.35 -16.92 -26.77
C TYR A 204 -25.37 -17.04 -25.60
N THR A 205 -24.67 -18.16 -25.51
CA THR A 205 -23.67 -18.39 -24.46
C THR A 205 -22.47 -17.48 -24.63
N SER A 206 -21.95 -17.33 -25.85
CA SER A 206 -20.87 -16.40 -26.16
C SER A 206 -21.25 -14.94 -25.84
N VAL A 207 -22.49 -14.53 -26.18
CA VAL A 207 -23.02 -13.19 -25.89
C VAL A 207 -22.96 -12.91 -24.38
N ILE A 208 -23.44 -13.83 -23.54
CA ILE A 208 -23.44 -13.65 -22.08
C ILE A 208 -22.01 -13.45 -21.54
N PHE A 209 -21.08 -14.33 -21.86
CA PHE A 209 -19.72 -14.25 -21.39
C PHE A 209 -18.96 -13.03 -21.97
N THR A 210 -19.23 -12.65 -23.22
CA THR A 210 -18.67 -11.45 -23.84
C THR A 210 -19.11 -10.19 -23.10
N TRP A 211 -20.43 -10.05 -22.83
CA TRP A 211 -20.94 -8.90 -22.10
C TRP A 211 -20.47 -8.84 -20.65
N LEU A 212 -20.38 -9.97 -19.96
CA LEU A 212 -19.80 -10.03 -18.62
C LEU A 212 -18.36 -9.48 -18.62
N LEU A 213 -17.53 -9.92 -19.57
CA LEU A 213 -16.16 -9.46 -19.68
C LEU A 213 -16.09 -7.98 -20.06
N ILE A 214 -16.85 -7.52 -21.04
CA ILE A 214 -16.87 -6.10 -21.46
C ILE A 214 -17.31 -5.17 -20.33
N ILE A 215 -18.31 -5.56 -19.54
CA ILE A 215 -18.74 -4.78 -18.37
C ILE A 215 -17.59 -4.68 -17.35
N ALA A 216 -16.88 -5.78 -17.09
CA ALA A 216 -15.73 -5.78 -16.19
C ALA A 216 -14.57 -4.91 -16.72
N GLU A 217 -14.26 -5.00 -18.00
CA GLU A 217 -13.23 -4.19 -18.66
C GLU A 217 -13.61 -2.70 -18.68
N THR A 218 -14.86 -2.38 -18.96
CA THR A 218 -15.39 -1.00 -18.95
C THR A 218 -15.32 -0.39 -17.56
N TYR A 219 -15.68 -1.17 -16.52
CA TYR A 219 -15.52 -0.75 -15.14
C TYR A 219 -14.04 -0.44 -14.82
N ALA A 220 -13.13 -1.36 -15.15
CA ALA A 220 -11.69 -1.17 -14.91
C ALA A 220 -11.16 0.08 -15.66
N PHE A 221 -11.61 0.31 -16.89
CA PHE A 221 -11.27 1.49 -17.68
C PHE A 221 -11.77 2.79 -17.04
N ILE A 222 -13.02 2.85 -16.58
CA ILE A 222 -13.59 4.02 -15.90
C ILE A 222 -12.81 4.32 -14.61
N VAL A 223 -12.55 3.31 -13.77
CA VAL A 223 -11.78 3.48 -12.54
C VAL A 223 -10.35 3.94 -12.82
N MET A 224 -9.71 3.43 -13.88
CA MET A 224 -8.40 3.89 -14.34
C MET A 224 -8.42 5.38 -14.73
N LEU A 225 -9.40 5.82 -15.52
CA LEU A 225 -9.54 7.23 -15.94
C LEU A 225 -9.76 8.16 -14.74
N LEU A 226 -10.67 7.79 -13.84
CA LEU A 226 -10.94 8.56 -12.63
C LEU A 226 -9.73 8.60 -11.70
N GLY A 227 -9.02 7.47 -11.57
CA GLY A 227 -7.78 7.40 -10.81
C GLY A 227 -6.69 8.30 -11.39
N TYR A 228 -6.49 8.29 -12.71
CA TYR A 228 -5.54 9.21 -13.36
C TYR A 228 -5.92 10.66 -13.14
N PHE A 229 -7.20 11.02 -13.30
CA PHE A 229 -7.68 12.36 -13.02
C PHE A 229 -7.41 12.78 -11.58
N GLN A 230 -7.72 11.93 -10.61
CA GLN A 230 -7.59 12.21 -9.18
C GLN A 230 -6.16 12.55 -8.76
N VAL A 231 -5.16 11.85 -9.33
CA VAL A 231 -3.75 11.95 -8.92
C VAL A 231 -2.82 12.52 -9.99
N CYS A 232 -3.33 13.04 -11.12
CA CYS A 232 -2.49 13.64 -12.17
C CYS A 232 -1.64 14.81 -11.64
N TRP A 233 -2.14 15.50 -10.61
CA TRP A 233 -1.43 16.59 -9.94
C TRP A 233 -1.62 16.47 -8.43
N VAL A 234 -0.62 16.01 -7.71
CA VAL A 234 -0.68 15.85 -6.25
C VAL A 234 -0.14 17.09 -5.54
N LEU A 235 -0.85 17.52 -4.50
CA LEU A 235 -0.47 18.62 -3.63
C LEU A 235 0.23 18.08 -2.38
N ASP A 236 1.40 18.60 -2.06
CA ASP A 236 2.15 18.24 -0.85
C ASP A 236 2.19 19.46 0.09
N ARG A 237 1.10 19.63 0.85
CA ARG A 237 0.99 20.71 1.82
C ARG A 237 2.01 20.54 2.94
N LYS A 238 2.67 21.65 3.28
CA LYS A 238 3.51 21.75 4.47
C LYS A 238 2.70 22.36 5.62
N PRO A 239 3.10 22.12 6.88
CA PRO A 239 2.50 22.82 8.02
C PRO A 239 2.53 24.33 7.81
N ALA A 240 1.41 25.00 8.09
CA ALA A 240 1.34 26.45 8.11
C ALA A 240 1.76 26.99 9.48
N SER A 241 2.44 28.13 9.49
CA SER A 241 2.90 28.77 10.74
C SER A 241 1.74 29.23 11.60
N LEU A 242 1.88 29.05 12.91
CA LEU A 242 0.99 29.62 13.91
C LEU A 242 1.39 31.07 14.26
N PRO A 243 0.45 31.90 14.74
CA PRO A 243 0.77 33.16 15.37
C PRO A 243 1.74 32.97 16.54
N LYS A 244 2.66 33.91 16.74
CA LYS A 244 3.61 33.89 17.87
C LYS A 244 2.90 34.05 19.21
N ASP A 245 1.85 34.84 19.23
CA ASP A 245 1.00 35.07 20.38
C ASP A 245 0.07 33.86 20.59
N LYS A 246 0.25 33.14 21.69
CA LYS A 246 -0.54 31.97 22.06
C LYS A 246 -1.98 32.29 22.45
N GLU A 247 -2.25 33.56 22.79
CA GLU A 247 -3.62 34.01 23.08
C GLU A 247 -4.54 33.90 21.85
N GLN A 248 -3.97 34.00 20.64
CA GLN A 248 -4.73 33.85 19.41
C GLN A 248 -4.97 32.37 19.03
N TRP A 249 -4.41 31.43 19.78
CA TRP A 249 -4.61 30.00 19.50
C TRP A 249 -6.01 29.59 19.98
N PRO A 250 -6.78 28.89 19.16
CA PRO A 250 -8.15 28.52 19.52
C PRO A 250 -8.22 27.38 20.53
N SER A 251 -9.41 27.20 21.11
CA SER A 251 -9.71 26.06 21.96
C SER A 251 -9.93 24.77 21.15
N VAL A 252 -9.41 23.65 21.65
CA VAL A 252 -9.48 22.34 20.98
C VAL A 252 -9.95 21.28 21.97
N ASP A 253 -10.99 20.55 21.57
CA ASP A 253 -11.44 19.34 22.25
C ASP A 253 -10.87 18.12 21.50
N ILE A 254 -10.13 17.26 22.21
CA ILE A 254 -9.66 15.96 21.67
C ILE A 254 -10.65 14.88 22.09
N PHE A 255 -11.24 14.19 21.11
CA PHE A 255 -12.19 13.11 21.31
C PHE A 255 -11.53 11.75 21.02
N ILE A 256 -11.63 10.84 22.01
CA ILE A 256 -11.09 9.47 21.93
C ILE A 256 -12.26 8.49 22.16
N PRO A 257 -13.03 8.15 21.09
CA PRO A 257 -14.15 7.22 21.21
C PRO A 257 -13.66 5.79 21.41
N THR A 258 -14.27 5.08 22.35
CA THR A 258 -14.01 3.67 22.68
C THR A 258 -15.33 2.94 23.01
N TYR A 259 -15.33 1.61 22.84
CA TYR A 259 -16.50 0.76 23.11
C TYR A 259 -16.12 -0.56 23.81
N ASN A 260 -15.41 -1.46 23.10
CA ASN A 260 -15.03 -2.78 23.60
C ASN A 260 -13.52 -2.96 23.78
N GLU A 261 -12.73 -1.97 23.44
CA GLU A 261 -11.27 -2.07 23.51
C GLU A 261 -10.82 -2.13 24.98
N PRO A 262 -9.82 -2.97 25.29
CA PRO A 262 -9.27 -3.02 26.64
C PRO A 262 -8.52 -1.73 26.98
N LEU A 263 -8.52 -1.35 28.25
CA LEU A 263 -7.89 -0.12 28.74
C LEU A 263 -6.42 0.02 28.32
N ASP A 264 -5.66 -1.08 28.29
CA ASP A 264 -4.25 -1.09 27.88
C ASP A 264 -4.04 -0.60 26.44
N VAL A 265 -5.04 -0.76 25.55
CA VAL A 265 -4.98 -0.27 24.17
C VAL A 265 -5.22 1.24 24.11
N VAL A 266 -6.07 1.75 25.00
CA VAL A 266 -6.52 3.15 25.03
C VAL A 266 -5.55 4.09 25.75
N LYS A 267 -4.91 3.59 26.81
CA LYS A 267 -3.97 4.37 27.65
C LYS A 267 -2.94 5.17 26.86
N PRO A 268 -2.17 4.59 25.90
CA PRO A 268 -1.15 5.34 25.19
C PRO A 268 -1.70 6.53 24.41
N THR A 269 -2.90 6.38 23.82
CA THR A 269 -3.56 7.46 23.08
C THR A 269 -3.97 8.60 24.00
N VAL A 270 -4.54 8.28 25.18
CA VAL A 270 -4.92 9.29 26.18
C VAL A 270 -3.68 10.01 26.72
N TYR A 271 -2.65 9.28 27.11
CA TYR A 271 -1.39 9.88 27.60
C TYR A 271 -0.75 10.81 26.58
N ALA A 272 -0.66 10.36 25.33
CA ALA A 272 -0.12 11.19 24.26
C ALA A 272 -0.97 12.43 23.98
N ALA A 273 -2.30 12.30 24.03
CA ALA A 273 -3.22 13.42 23.83
C ALA A 273 -3.06 14.49 24.95
N LEU A 274 -2.88 14.07 26.20
CA LEU A 274 -2.64 14.96 27.33
C LEU A 274 -1.28 15.67 27.28
N THR A 275 -0.30 15.08 26.57
CA THR A 275 1.05 15.64 26.38
C THR A 275 1.21 16.48 25.13
N VAL A 276 0.16 16.65 24.31
CA VAL A 276 0.18 17.54 23.14
C VAL A 276 0.57 18.96 23.54
N ASP A 277 1.53 19.55 22.82
CA ASP A 277 2.02 20.90 23.09
C ASP A 277 1.04 21.98 22.63
N TRP A 278 0.12 22.32 23.53
CA TRP A 278 -0.93 23.32 23.38
C TRP A 278 -1.19 23.99 24.73
N PRO A 279 -1.65 25.27 24.80
CA PRO A 279 -2.01 25.91 26.06
C PRO A 279 -3.03 25.05 26.84
N LYS A 280 -2.76 24.75 28.10
CA LYS A 280 -3.55 23.80 28.90
C LYS A 280 -5.00 24.27 29.11
N GLU A 281 -5.20 25.55 29.23
CA GLU A 281 -6.53 26.19 29.37
C GLU A 281 -7.36 26.13 28.06
N LYS A 282 -6.72 25.81 26.92
CA LYS A 282 -7.33 25.71 25.59
C LYS A 282 -7.35 24.29 25.03
N LEU A 283 -6.94 23.30 25.82
CA LEU A 283 -6.89 21.89 25.43
C LEU A 283 -7.71 21.05 26.40
N ASN A 284 -8.76 20.42 25.91
CA ASN A 284 -9.52 19.43 26.66
C ASN A 284 -9.38 18.05 26.00
N VAL A 285 -9.17 17.02 26.79
CA VAL A 285 -9.10 15.62 26.30
C VAL A 285 -10.26 14.84 26.89
N TYR A 286 -11.06 14.20 26.06
CA TYR A 286 -12.24 13.44 26.47
C TYR A 286 -12.18 12.00 26.00
N ILE A 287 -12.39 11.07 26.91
CA ILE A 287 -12.67 9.66 26.63
C ILE A 287 -14.18 9.53 26.45
N LEU A 288 -14.59 9.10 25.25
CA LEU A 288 -16.00 8.90 24.91
C LEU A 288 -16.29 7.40 24.99
N ASP A 289 -16.79 6.93 26.13
CA ASP A 289 -16.95 5.50 26.39
C ASP A 289 -18.37 5.01 26.16
N ASP A 290 -18.62 4.37 25.01
CA ASP A 290 -19.89 3.71 24.71
C ASP A 290 -20.09 2.40 25.51
N GLY A 291 -19.10 1.94 26.25
CA GLY A 291 -19.17 0.77 27.12
C GLY A 291 -19.61 1.07 28.55
N SER A 292 -19.68 2.35 28.95
CA SER A 292 -20.00 2.82 30.32
C SER A 292 -19.20 2.10 31.39
N ARG A 293 -17.88 1.97 31.21
CA ARG A 293 -17.02 1.13 32.02
C ARG A 293 -16.38 1.90 33.17
N LYS A 294 -16.59 1.42 34.38
CA LYS A 294 -16.07 2.05 35.60
C LYS A 294 -14.54 2.25 35.54
N GLU A 295 -13.80 1.25 35.08
CA GLU A 295 -12.32 1.34 34.98
C GLU A 295 -11.84 2.50 34.08
N PHE A 296 -12.59 2.85 33.04
CA PHE A 296 -12.29 4.00 32.16
C PHE A 296 -12.62 5.32 32.85
N LYS A 297 -13.70 5.37 33.62
CA LYS A 297 -14.09 6.55 34.42
C LYS A 297 -13.05 6.84 35.49
N ASP A 298 -12.65 5.80 36.25
CA ASP A 298 -11.62 5.90 37.28
C ASP A 298 -10.27 6.34 36.68
N PHE A 299 -9.89 5.74 35.54
CA PHE A 299 -8.69 6.12 34.82
C PHE A 299 -8.72 7.57 34.30
N ALA A 300 -9.83 8.02 33.73
CA ALA A 300 -9.99 9.40 33.23
C ALA A 300 -9.82 10.41 34.38
N CYS A 301 -10.44 10.15 35.53
CA CYS A 301 -10.31 10.97 36.72
C CYS A 301 -8.86 11.02 37.24
N GLU A 302 -8.16 9.88 37.27
CA GLU A 302 -6.77 9.76 37.73
C GLU A 302 -5.79 10.56 36.88
N VAL A 303 -5.98 10.60 35.53
CA VAL A 303 -5.08 11.29 34.60
C VAL A 303 -5.50 12.71 34.25
N GLY A 304 -6.65 13.16 34.74
CA GLY A 304 -7.19 14.49 34.47
C GLY A 304 -7.81 14.64 33.08
N ALA A 305 -8.30 13.55 32.49
CA ALA A 305 -9.10 13.59 31.25
C ALA A 305 -10.60 13.67 31.56
N GLY A 306 -11.38 14.28 30.67
CA GLY A 306 -12.83 14.24 30.73
C GLY A 306 -13.37 12.84 30.37
N TYR A 307 -14.45 12.43 31.02
CA TYR A 307 -15.15 11.17 30.73
C TYR A 307 -16.57 11.45 30.32
N ILE A 308 -16.97 10.97 29.14
CA ILE A 308 -18.33 11.13 28.63
C ILE A 308 -18.90 9.77 28.31
N GLU A 309 -20.01 9.44 28.90
CA GLU A 309 -20.81 8.24 28.66
C GLU A 309 -22.21 8.65 28.17
N ARG A 310 -22.94 7.75 27.54
CA ARG A 310 -24.30 7.97 27.07
C ARG A 310 -25.19 6.77 27.31
N GLU A 311 -26.48 7.00 27.51
CA GLU A 311 -27.46 5.93 27.75
C GLU A 311 -27.89 5.26 26.46
N GLU A 312 -28.04 6.02 25.36
CA GLU A 312 -28.44 5.50 24.06
C GLU A 312 -27.22 5.26 23.12
N HIS A 313 -26.99 4.01 22.77
CA HIS A 313 -25.84 3.62 21.88
C HIS A 313 -26.17 3.64 20.38
N LYS A 314 -27.15 4.47 19.94
CA LYS A 314 -27.50 4.60 18.51
C LYS A 314 -26.34 5.21 17.71
N HIS A 315 -26.20 4.73 16.47
CA HIS A 315 -25.21 5.21 15.50
C HIS A 315 -23.74 5.03 15.90
N ALA A 316 -23.44 4.10 16.82
CA ALA A 316 -22.07 3.72 17.20
C ALA A 316 -21.14 4.94 17.40
N LYS A 317 -19.92 4.95 16.78
CA LYS A 317 -18.94 6.03 16.93
C LYS A 317 -19.48 7.42 16.54
N ALA A 318 -20.22 7.53 15.42
CA ALA A 318 -20.77 8.81 14.97
C ALA A 318 -21.72 9.40 15.99
N GLY A 319 -22.64 8.57 16.54
CA GLY A 319 -23.56 8.98 17.58
C GLY A 319 -22.83 9.38 18.87
N ASN A 320 -21.75 8.69 19.25
CA ASN A 320 -20.94 9.02 20.42
C ASN A 320 -20.24 10.37 20.26
N ILE A 321 -19.62 10.64 19.12
CA ILE A 321 -19.00 11.94 18.82
C ILE A 321 -20.05 13.06 18.82
N ASN A 322 -21.23 12.85 18.20
CA ASN A 322 -22.30 13.86 18.16
C ASN A 322 -22.85 14.16 19.55
N HIS A 323 -22.96 13.16 20.42
CA HIS A 323 -23.34 13.35 21.82
C HIS A 323 -22.32 14.23 22.55
N ALA A 324 -21.02 13.90 22.41
CA ALA A 324 -19.95 14.68 23.01
C ALA A 324 -19.89 16.13 22.49
N MET A 325 -20.18 16.36 21.20
CA MET A 325 -20.30 17.70 20.63
C MET A 325 -21.38 18.56 21.31
N GLY A 326 -22.47 17.96 21.74
CA GLY A 326 -23.55 18.67 22.46
C GLY A 326 -23.17 19.09 23.90
N ILE A 327 -22.15 18.47 24.49
CA ILE A 327 -21.71 18.71 25.86
C ILE A 327 -20.50 19.65 25.92
N THR A 328 -19.59 19.52 24.96
CA THR A 328 -18.31 20.24 24.93
C THR A 328 -18.40 21.54 24.10
N LYS A 329 -17.40 22.44 24.24
CA LYS A 329 -17.48 23.80 23.65
C LYS A 329 -16.23 24.27 22.91
N GLY A 330 -15.23 23.42 22.71
CA GLY A 330 -14.00 23.79 21.97
C GLY A 330 -14.31 24.24 20.53
N ASP A 331 -13.63 25.24 20.01
CA ASP A 331 -13.80 25.77 18.65
C ASP A 331 -13.49 24.73 17.58
N PHE A 332 -12.57 23.82 17.89
CA PHE A 332 -12.13 22.73 17.03
C PHE A 332 -12.21 21.40 17.76
N ILE A 333 -12.43 20.36 16.99
CA ILE A 333 -12.50 18.97 17.47
C ILE A 333 -11.43 18.16 16.77
N ALA A 334 -10.49 17.60 17.55
CA ALA A 334 -9.53 16.62 17.07
C ALA A 334 -10.04 15.22 17.42
N ILE A 335 -10.05 14.31 16.45
CA ILE A 335 -10.59 12.95 16.61
C ILE A 335 -9.47 11.93 16.43
N PHE A 336 -9.27 11.09 17.45
CA PHE A 336 -8.36 9.95 17.40
C PHE A 336 -9.10 8.66 17.76
N ASP A 337 -8.96 7.62 16.96
CA ASP A 337 -9.36 6.29 17.41
C ASP A 337 -8.58 5.93 18.68
N CYS A 338 -9.17 5.13 19.53
CA CYS A 338 -8.62 4.82 20.86
C CYS A 338 -7.22 4.18 20.83
N ASP A 339 -6.79 3.67 19.67
CA ASP A 339 -5.48 3.08 19.42
C ASP A 339 -4.54 3.94 18.56
N HIS A 340 -4.96 5.16 18.18
CA HIS A 340 -4.16 6.09 17.37
C HIS A 340 -3.47 7.13 18.23
N VAL A 341 -2.18 6.93 18.46
CA VAL A 341 -1.36 7.73 19.37
C VAL A 341 -0.85 8.99 18.64
N PRO A 342 -1.27 10.22 19.00
CA PRO A 342 -0.77 11.45 18.41
C PRO A 342 0.65 11.79 18.87
N VAL A 343 1.42 12.48 18.03
CA VAL A 343 2.69 13.06 18.44
C VAL A 343 2.48 14.41 19.14
N LYS A 344 3.41 14.80 20.01
CA LYS A 344 3.36 16.04 20.80
C LYS A 344 3.09 17.31 19.95
N THR A 345 3.58 17.37 18.71
CA THR A 345 3.44 18.53 17.82
C THR A 345 2.23 18.48 16.89
N PHE A 346 1.25 17.57 17.14
CA PHE A 346 0.11 17.37 16.26
C PHE A 346 -0.66 18.68 15.99
N LEU A 347 -1.11 19.38 17.02
CA LEU A 347 -1.88 20.63 16.89
C LEU A 347 -1.04 21.77 16.29
N GLN A 348 0.23 21.87 16.66
CA GLN A 348 1.12 22.91 16.13
C GLN A 348 1.32 22.81 14.61
N LYS A 349 1.34 21.59 14.07
CA LYS A 349 1.51 21.35 12.64
C LYS A 349 0.22 21.45 11.83
N THR A 350 -0.95 21.25 12.45
CA THR A 350 -2.24 21.19 11.75
C THR A 350 -3.04 22.51 11.83
N MET A 351 -3.06 23.17 13.00
CA MET A 351 -3.93 24.32 13.27
C MET A 351 -3.64 25.55 12.43
N GLY A 352 -2.40 25.76 11.98
CA GLY A 352 -2.04 26.93 11.18
C GLY A 352 -2.87 27.08 9.90
N TRP A 353 -3.35 26.00 9.30
CA TRP A 353 -4.18 26.05 8.11
C TRP A 353 -5.58 26.60 8.37
N PHE A 354 -6.18 26.28 9.51
CA PHE A 354 -7.49 26.83 9.91
C PHE A 354 -7.44 28.33 10.20
N LEU A 355 -6.33 28.81 10.72
CA LEU A 355 -6.13 30.25 10.99
C LEU A 355 -5.82 31.03 9.71
N LYS A 356 -5.23 30.37 8.71
CA LYS A 356 -4.91 30.97 7.41
C LYS A 356 -6.14 31.06 6.50
N ASP A 357 -7.06 30.09 6.58
CA ASP A 357 -8.25 30.02 5.74
C ASP A 357 -9.47 29.58 6.56
N GLU A 358 -10.40 30.53 6.77
CA GLU A 358 -11.63 30.32 7.54
C GLU A 358 -12.59 29.31 6.89
N LYS A 359 -12.45 29.04 5.59
CA LYS A 359 -13.27 28.07 4.87
C LYS A 359 -12.83 26.63 5.10
N ILE A 360 -11.66 26.39 5.66
CA ILE A 360 -11.22 25.04 5.97
C ILE A 360 -12.02 24.51 7.16
N ALA A 361 -12.79 23.44 6.88
CA ALA A 361 -13.56 22.70 7.90
C ALA A 361 -12.80 21.48 8.42
N LEU A 362 -11.93 20.88 7.60
CA LEU A 362 -11.24 19.63 7.87
C LEU A 362 -9.76 19.75 7.52
N VAL A 363 -8.88 19.32 8.43
CA VAL A 363 -7.47 19.00 8.15
C VAL A 363 -7.27 17.54 8.52
N GLN A 364 -7.02 16.70 7.52
CA GLN A 364 -6.70 15.28 7.66
C GLN A 364 -5.19 15.06 7.60
N THR A 365 -4.66 14.20 8.47
CA THR A 365 -3.28 13.68 8.39
C THR A 365 -3.30 12.20 8.00
N PRO A 366 -2.18 11.59 7.56
CA PRO A 366 -2.12 10.18 7.22
C PRO A 366 -2.62 9.29 8.38
N HIS A 367 -3.45 8.34 8.03
CA HIS A 367 -3.85 7.27 8.93
C HIS A 367 -2.77 6.19 8.89
N HIS A 368 -1.72 6.39 9.70
CA HIS A 368 -0.53 5.54 9.70
C HIS A 368 -0.68 4.39 10.71
N PHE A 369 -0.08 3.23 10.40
CA PHE A 369 -0.12 2.05 11.28
C PHE A 369 1.29 1.65 11.69
N TYR A 370 1.50 1.38 12.98
CA TYR A 370 2.79 0.96 13.50
C TYR A 370 2.91 -0.57 13.66
N SER A 371 1.80 -1.29 13.79
CA SER A 371 1.78 -2.75 13.72
C SER A 371 1.67 -3.25 12.28
N GLN A 372 2.12 -4.48 12.04
CA GLN A 372 2.01 -5.12 10.74
C GLN A 372 0.56 -5.47 10.43
N ASP A 373 0.13 -5.24 9.18
CA ASP A 373 -1.14 -5.76 8.70
C ASP A 373 -1.04 -7.26 8.39
N PRO A 374 -2.16 -7.98 8.17
CA PRO A 374 -2.14 -9.41 7.88
C PRO A 374 -1.35 -9.77 6.63
N PHE A 375 -1.29 -8.89 5.62
CA PHE A 375 -0.47 -9.14 4.42
C PHE A 375 1.02 -9.06 4.74
N GLU A 376 1.43 -8.01 5.46
CA GLU A 376 2.82 -7.85 5.87
C GLU A 376 3.28 -9.00 6.77
N LYS A 377 2.42 -9.40 7.73
CA LYS A 377 2.68 -10.45 8.70
C LYS A 377 2.73 -11.83 8.04
N ASN A 378 1.66 -12.23 7.35
CA ASN A 378 1.49 -13.58 6.81
C ASN A 378 2.43 -13.85 5.61
N LEU A 379 2.80 -12.81 4.87
CA LEU A 379 3.78 -12.91 3.77
C LEU A 379 5.21 -12.61 4.21
N HIS A 380 5.45 -12.32 5.49
CA HIS A 380 6.76 -11.94 6.03
C HIS A 380 7.44 -10.80 5.25
N LEU A 381 6.71 -9.73 4.94
CA LEU A 381 7.24 -8.62 4.17
C LEU A 381 8.19 -7.76 5.00
N LYS A 382 9.17 -7.13 4.33
CA LYS A 382 10.09 -6.17 4.97
C LYS A 382 9.36 -4.88 5.32
N GLU A 383 9.79 -4.18 6.36
CA GLU A 383 9.24 -2.89 6.78
C GLU A 383 9.32 -1.79 5.71
N ASN A 384 10.20 -1.94 4.73
CA ASN A 384 10.37 -0.99 3.64
C ASN A 384 9.44 -1.27 2.44
N VAL A 385 8.58 -2.30 2.52
CA VAL A 385 7.48 -2.54 1.58
C VAL A 385 6.31 -1.65 1.98
N PRO A 386 5.67 -0.92 1.03
CA PRO A 386 4.51 -0.11 1.36
C PRO A 386 3.37 -0.97 1.90
N ASN A 387 2.78 -0.52 3.01
CA ASN A 387 1.58 -1.13 3.59
C ASN A 387 0.39 -1.03 2.62
N GLU A 388 -0.56 -1.95 2.70
CA GLU A 388 -1.75 -1.96 1.83
C GLU A 388 -2.55 -0.65 1.91
N ASN A 389 -2.62 -0.07 3.10
CA ASN A 389 -3.34 1.18 3.38
C ASN A 389 -2.63 2.44 2.86
N SER A 390 -1.30 2.40 2.64
CA SER A 390 -0.49 3.58 2.31
C SER A 390 -0.93 4.27 1.01
N LEU A 391 -1.46 3.53 0.03
CA LEU A 391 -1.93 4.14 -1.20
C LEU A 391 -3.06 5.14 -0.96
N PHE A 392 -4.08 4.75 -0.19
CA PHE A 392 -5.23 5.62 0.05
C PHE A 392 -4.89 6.74 1.05
N HIS A 393 -4.36 6.37 2.21
CA HIS A 393 -4.16 7.30 3.32
C HIS A 393 -3.00 8.29 3.13
N ASP A 394 -1.98 7.92 2.33
CA ASP A 394 -0.83 8.81 2.09
C ASP A 394 -0.91 9.49 0.72
N PHE A 395 -1.25 8.77 -0.36
CA PHE A 395 -1.08 9.27 -1.72
C PHE A 395 -2.37 9.78 -2.37
N ILE A 396 -3.46 9.00 -2.32
CA ILE A 396 -4.75 9.41 -2.92
C ILE A 396 -5.29 10.68 -2.27
N GLN A 397 -5.11 10.81 -0.96
CA GLN A 397 -5.52 12.01 -0.23
C GLN A 397 -4.76 13.29 -0.68
N LYS A 398 -3.49 13.18 -1.09
CA LYS A 398 -2.76 14.30 -1.73
C LYS A 398 -3.38 14.71 -3.07
N GLY A 399 -3.87 13.74 -3.83
CA GLY A 399 -4.62 13.99 -5.06
C GLY A 399 -5.96 14.66 -4.76
N ASN A 400 -6.72 14.15 -3.80
CA ASN A 400 -7.98 14.73 -3.35
C ASN A 400 -7.81 16.18 -2.87
N ASP A 401 -6.74 16.48 -2.16
CA ASP A 401 -6.44 17.83 -1.67
C ASP A 401 -6.27 18.85 -2.81
N THR A 402 -5.70 18.45 -3.93
CA THR A 402 -5.61 19.29 -5.15
C THR A 402 -6.99 19.76 -5.62
N TRP A 403 -7.97 18.90 -5.49
CA TRP A 403 -9.35 19.12 -5.96
C TRP A 403 -10.29 19.61 -4.85
N ASN A 404 -9.76 19.89 -3.65
CA ASN A 404 -10.56 20.26 -2.47
C ASN A 404 -11.60 19.17 -2.12
N ALA A 405 -11.18 17.92 -2.18
CA ALA A 405 -12.00 16.72 -1.95
C ALA A 405 -11.33 15.77 -0.94
N THR A 406 -10.48 16.29 -0.06
CA THR A 406 -9.88 15.50 1.03
C THR A 406 -10.98 14.93 1.91
N MET A 407 -10.89 13.62 2.18
CA MET A 407 -11.88 12.91 2.97
C MET A 407 -11.41 12.74 4.41
N PHE A 408 -12.31 12.90 5.34
CA PHE A 408 -12.14 12.44 6.71
C PHE A 408 -12.06 10.91 6.71
N CYS A 409 -11.10 10.35 7.43
CA CYS A 409 -10.85 8.91 7.49
C CYS A 409 -11.19 8.31 8.87
N GLY A 410 -12.05 8.96 9.62
CA GLY A 410 -12.51 8.53 10.94
C GLY A 410 -11.60 8.90 12.10
N SER A 411 -10.29 9.12 11.86
CA SER A 411 -9.28 9.42 12.88
C SER A 411 -8.19 10.35 12.34
N CYS A 412 -7.27 10.78 13.21
CA CYS A 412 -6.09 11.58 12.85
C CYS A 412 -6.44 12.88 12.15
N ALA A 413 -7.52 13.52 12.53
CA ALA A 413 -8.07 14.71 11.88
C ALA A 413 -8.49 15.76 12.89
N ILE A 414 -8.50 17.02 12.42
CA ILE A 414 -9.12 18.14 13.14
C ILE A 414 -10.24 18.70 12.28
N MET A 415 -11.35 19.03 12.93
CA MET A 415 -12.52 19.60 12.30
C MET A 415 -12.94 20.89 13.01
N ARG A 416 -13.42 21.87 12.23
CA ARG A 416 -14.01 23.10 12.76
C ARG A 416 -15.42 22.78 13.28
N ARG A 417 -15.68 23.03 14.57
CA ARG A 417 -16.98 22.73 15.19
C ARG A 417 -18.15 23.39 14.45
N LYS A 418 -18.06 24.70 14.17
CA LYS A 418 -19.08 25.43 13.41
C LYS A 418 -19.44 24.73 12.09
N ALA A 419 -18.48 24.23 11.37
CA ALA A 419 -18.73 23.54 10.10
C ALA A 419 -19.47 22.20 10.29
N LEU A 420 -19.12 21.47 11.35
CA LEU A 420 -19.83 20.22 11.71
C LEU A 420 -21.29 20.52 12.12
N GLU A 421 -21.52 21.54 12.95
CA GLU A 421 -22.86 21.94 13.37
C GLU A 421 -23.75 22.33 12.18
N GLU A 422 -23.22 23.04 11.18
CA GLU A 422 -23.94 23.42 9.96
C GLU A 422 -24.41 22.23 9.11
N VAL A 423 -23.74 21.06 9.21
CA VAL A 423 -24.12 19.84 8.49
C VAL A 423 -24.86 18.83 9.37
N GLY A 424 -25.11 19.14 10.63
CA GLY A 424 -25.83 18.31 11.59
C GLY A 424 -24.93 17.31 12.32
N GLY A 425 -23.63 17.61 12.45
CA GLY A 425 -22.63 16.76 13.10
C GLY A 425 -22.00 15.74 12.16
N ILE A 426 -21.42 14.68 12.73
CA ILE A 426 -20.94 13.52 12.00
C ILE A 426 -22.12 12.76 11.38
N ALA A 427 -22.04 12.41 10.12
CA ALA A 427 -23.10 11.70 9.39
C ALA A 427 -23.45 10.36 10.06
N VAL A 428 -24.73 10.04 10.13
CA VAL A 428 -25.24 8.82 10.78
C VAL A 428 -25.98 7.89 9.82
N GLU A 429 -26.16 8.31 8.57
CA GLU A 429 -26.99 7.62 7.58
C GLU A 429 -26.27 6.44 6.93
N THR A 430 -24.95 6.39 7.02
CA THR A 430 -24.12 5.35 6.36
C THR A 430 -23.09 4.80 7.34
N VAL A 431 -22.58 3.59 7.07
CA VAL A 431 -21.57 2.96 7.93
C VAL A 431 -20.14 3.46 7.69
N THR A 432 -19.94 4.38 6.76
CA THR A 432 -18.73 5.20 6.57
C THR A 432 -19.08 6.65 6.79
N GLU A 433 -19.39 6.95 8.03
CA GLU A 433 -19.80 8.25 8.52
C GLU A 433 -18.79 9.37 8.21
N ASP A 434 -17.52 9.00 8.19
CA ASP A 434 -16.37 9.85 7.92
C ASP A 434 -16.36 10.41 6.48
N ALA A 435 -16.35 9.55 5.48
CA ALA A 435 -16.41 9.96 4.08
C ALA A 435 -17.70 10.71 3.75
N HIS A 436 -18.84 10.30 4.36
CA HIS A 436 -20.12 10.96 4.16
C HIS A 436 -20.15 12.37 4.78
N THR A 437 -19.57 12.54 5.98
CA THR A 437 -19.42 13.86 6.60
C THR A 437 -18.61 14.81 5.71
N SER A 438 -17.51 14.32 5.11
CA SER A 438 -16.70 15.11 4.18
C SER A 438 -17.48 15.56 2.95
N LEU A 439 -18.29 14.66 2.38
CA LEU A 439 -19.18 14.98 1.26
C LEU A 439 -20.19 16.08 1.62
N LYS A 440 -20.82 15.97 2.80
CA LYS A 440 -21.78 16.98 3.31
C LYS A 440 -21.11 18.34 3.53
N LEU A 441 -19.90 18.38 4.11
CA LEU A 441 -19.12 19.60 4.30
C LEU A 441 -18.80 20.28 2.96
N ASN A 442 -18.30 19.51 1.97
CA ASN A 442 -18.01 20.05 0.64
C ASN A 442 -19.28 20.53 -0.08
N ARG A 443 -20.44 19.87 0.09
CA ARG A 443 -21.73 20.34 -0.45
C ARG A 443 -22.17 21.70 0.11
N ARG A 444 -21.80 22.02 1.36
CA ARG A 444 -22.04 23.33 2.00
C ARG A 444 -21.00 24.37 1.62
N GLY A 445 -20.02 24.03 0.78
CA GLY A 445 -18.99 24.95 0.32
C GLY A 445 -17.79 25.07 1.26
N TRP A 446 -17.70 24.23 2.29
CA TRP A 446 -16.53 24.13 3.14
C TRP A 446 -15.37 23.48 2.39
N SER A 447 -14.16 23.88 2.74
CA SER A 447 -12.92 23.32 2.18
C SER A 447 -12.31 22.29 3.11
N SER A 448 -11.52 21.40 2.53
CA SER A 448 -10.72 20.40 3.25
C SER A 448 -9.25 20.48 2.85
N ALA A 449 -8.35 20.06 3.74
CA ALA A 449 -6.91 20.04 3.49
C ALA A 449 -6.30 18.73 3.97
N PHE A 450 -5.23 18.28 3.27
CA PHE A 450 -4.46 17.13 3.65
C PHE A 450 -3.00 17.49 3.93
N LEU A 451 -2.53 17.15 5.14
CA LEU A 451 -1.12 17.24 5.50
C LEU A 451 -0.47 15.89 5.38
N SER A 452 0.51 15.74 4.50
CA SER A 452 1.19 14.47 4.23
C SER A 452 2.13 13.98 5.32
N THR A 453 2.34 14.77 6.37
CA THR A 453 3.19 14.40 7.50
C THR A 453 2.44 13.46 8.43
N PRO A 454 2.94 12.24 8.70
CA PRO A 454 2.32 11.36 9.69
C PRO A 454 2.54 11.94 11.10
N LEU A 455 1.45 12.30 11.75
CA LEU A 455 1.44 12.93 13.08
C LEU A 455 0.76 12.08 14.14
N SER A 456 0.33 10.89 13.77
CA SER A 456 -0.23 9.87 14.66
C SER A 456 -0.08 8.50 14.01
N ALA A 457 -0.11 7.45 14.81
CA ALA A 457 -0.12 6.08 14.32
C ALA A 457 -0.90 5.15 15.24
N GLY A 458 -1.53 4.14 14.64
CA GLY A 458 -2.39 3.19 15.33
C GLY A 458 -2.04 1.72 15.06
N LEU A 459 -2.89 0.86 15.59
CA LEU A 459 -2.82 -0.58 15.38
C LEU A 459 -3.55 -0.97 14.10
N SER A 460 -2.93 -1.83 13.29
CA SER A 460 -3.59 -2.53 12.19
C SER A 460 -4.44 -3.69 12.72
N THR A 461 -5.28 -4.27 11.86
CA THR A 461 -5.99 -5.51 12.18
C THR A 461 -5.00 -6.68 12.30
N GLU A 462 -5.24 -7.61 13.22
CA GLU A 462 -4.29 -8.70 13.54
C GLU A 462 -4.48 -9.92 12.66
N THR A 463 -5.73 -10.21 12.26
CA THR A 463 -6.08 -11.37 11.43
C THR A 463 -6.63 -10.95 10.09
N LEU A 464 -6.46 -11.80 9.07
CA LEU A 464 -7.01 -11.57 7.74
C LEU A 464 -8.54 -11.51 7.75
N ALA A 465 -9.19 -12.33 8.58
CA ALA A 465 -10.65 -12.30 8.75
C ALA A 465 -11.14 -10.94 9.29
N ALA A 466 -10.46 -10.36 10.29
CA ALA A 466 -10.77 -9.04 10.83
C ALA A 466 -10.52 -7.93 9.79
N HIS A 467 -9.43 -8.05 9.02
CA HIS A 467 -9.12 -7.13 7.92
C HIS A 467 -10.22 -7.16 6.83
N ILE A 468 -10.63 -8.34 6.38
CA ILE A 468 -11.73 -8.51 5.42
C ILE A 468 -13.03 -7.91 5.98
N GLY A 469 -13.35 -8.15 7.25
CA GLY A 469 -14.53 -7.56 7.91
C GLY A 469 -14.52 -6.04 7.89
N GLN A 470 -13.37 -5.42 8.14
CA GLN A 470 -13.18 -3.97 8.03
C GLN A 470 -13.42 -3.48 6.59
N ARG A 471 -12.88 -4.18 5.58
CA ARG A 471 -13.05 -3.82 4.16
C ARG A 471 -14.50 -3.99 3.68
N ILE A 472 -15.20 -5.01 4.15
CA ILE A 472 -16.64 -5.20 3.88
C ILE A 472 -17.44 -3.98 4.38
N ARG A 473 -17.15 -3.51 5.60
CA ARG A 473 -17.78 -2.31 6.18
C ARG A 473 -17.54 -1.08 5.31
N TRP A 474 -16.29 -0.83 4.92
CA TRP A 474 -15.93 0.31 4.06
C TRP A 474 -16.61 0.21 2.69
N ALA A 475 -16.55 -0.96 2.05
CA ALA A 475 -17.16 -1.19 0.76
C ALA A 475 -18.68 -0.95 0.79
N ARG A 476 -19.37 -1.48 1.81
CA ARG A 476 -20.80 -1.25 2.01
C ARG A 476 -21.11 0.24 2.18
N GLY A 477 -20.39 0.92 3.07
CA GLY A 477 -20.63 2.31 3.38
C GLY A 477 -20.41 3.24 2.19
N MET A 478 -19.35 3.03 1.42
CA MET A 478 -19.09 3.84 0.22
C MET A 478 -20.18 3.63 -0.85
N VAL A 479 -20.70 2.42 -1.01
CA VAL A 479 -21.81 2.13 -1.91
C VAL A 479 -23.14 2.68 -1.35
N GLN A 480 -23.33 2.67 -0.03
CA GLN A 480 -24.48 3.36 0.61
C GLN A 480 -24.47 4.87 0.30
N ILE A 481 -23.32 5.55 0.45
CA ILE A 481 -23.21 6.96 0.09
C ILE A 481 -23.55 7.17 -1.39
N PHE A 482 -23.02 6.33 -2.28
CA PHE A 482 -23.33 6.40 -3.72
C PHE A 482 -24.83 6.30 -4.03
N ARG A 483 -25.59 5.56 -3.21
CA ARG A 483 -27.04 5.39 -3.38
C ARG A 483 -27.86 6.50 -2.70
N LEU A 484 -27.45 6.95 -1.51
CA LEU A 484 -28.21 7.87 -0.67
C LEU A 484 -27.85 9.34 -0.91
N ASP A 485 -26.58 9.63 -1.19
CA ASP A 485 -26.06 10.97 -1.46
C ASP A 485 -25.07 10.96 -2.64
N ASN A 486 -25.62 10.64 -3.83
CA ASN A 486 -24.80 10.46 -5.04
C ASN A 486 -24.02 11.74 -5.38
N PRO A 487 -22.66 11.66 -5.51
CA PRO A 487 -21.85 12.84 -5.78
C PRO A 487 -22.09 13.46 -7.17
N LEU A 488 -22.58 12.68 -8.15
CA LEU A 488 -22.85 13.19 -9.49
C LEU A 488 -24.04 14.14 -9.56
N PHE A 489 -24.96 14.01 -8.60
CA PHE A 489 -26.19 14.79 -8.56
C PHE A 489 -26.20 15.77 -7.38
N GLY A 490 -27.19 16.63 -7.34
CA GLY A 490 -27.37 17.64 -6.27
C GLY A 490 -26.44 18.85 -6.42
N LYS A 491 -26.67 19.85 -5.56
CA LYS A 491 -25.94 21.13 -5.57
C LYS A 491 -24.69 21.07 -4.66
N GLY A 492 -23.83 22.07 -4.78
CA GLY A 492 -22.74 22.37 -3.84
C GLY A 492 -21.37 21.77 -4.21
N LEU A 493 -21.27 20.70 -5.01
CA LEU A 493 -20.00 20.14 -5.42
C LEU A 493 -19.54 20.68 -6.79
N THR A 494 -18.25 20.96 -6.90
CA THR A 494 -17.57 21.20 -8.18
C THR A 494 -17.41 19.90 -8.97
N ILE A 495 -17.22 19.98 -10.29
CA ILE A 495 -16.99 18.79 -11.13
C ILE A 495 -15.78 17.95 -10.63
N PRO A 496 -14.60 18.54 -10.31
CA PRO A 496 -13.50 17.77 -9.77
C PRO A 496 -13.85 17.02 -8.46
N GLN A 497 -14.54 17.66 -7.54
CA GLN A 497 -14.99 17.00 -6.31
C GLN A 497 -15.90 15.82 -6.60
N ARG A 498 -16.86 15.99 -7.54
CA ARG A 498 -17.77 14.91 -7.96
C ARG A 498 -17.01 13.69 -8.45
N LEU A 499 -15.98 13.90 -9.28
CA LEU A 499 -15.17 12.82 -9.83
C LEU A 499 -14.31 12.14 -8.76
N CYS A 500 -13.73 12.88 -7.82
CA CYS A 500 -12.94 12.32 -6.72
C CYS A 500 -13.81 11.46 -5.79
N PHE A 501 -14.98 11.96 -5.37
CA PHE A 501 -15.92 11.20 -4.54
C PHE A 501 -16.48 9.99 -5.30
N LEU A 502 -16.82 10.15 -6.59
CA LEU A 502 -17.27 9.03 -7.42
C LEU A 502 -16.23 7.93 -7.46
N ASN A 503 -14.96 8.27 -7.74
CA ASN A 503 -13.87 7.27 -7.79
C ASN A 503 -13.75 6.51 -6.47
N ALA A 504 -13.78 7.21 -5.33
CA ALA A 504 -13.70 6.58 -4.01
C ALA A 504 -14.86 5.61 -3.75
N MET A 505 -16.07 5.93 -4.24
CA MET A 505 -17.26 5.08 -4.05
C MET A 505 -17.27 3.88 -4.97
N ILE A 506 -17.06 4.08 -6.28
CA ILE A 506 -17.13 2.97 -7.24
C ILE A 506 -15.93 2.04 -7.16
N HIS A 507 -14.78 2.49 -6.62
CA HIS A 507 -13.61 1.63 -6.41
C HIS A 507 -13.97 0.33 -5.69
N PHE A 508 -14.87 0.37 -4.72
CA PHE A 508 -15.29 -0.82 -3.96
C PHE A 508 -16.19 -1.80 -4.72
N LEU A 509 -16.60 -1.45 -5.95
CA LEU A 509 -17.34 -2.38 -6.83
C LEU A 509 -16.43 -3.35 -7.59
N HIS A 510 -15.12 -3.33 -7.36
CA HIS A 510 -14.15 -4.20 -8.05
C HIS A 510 -14.36 -5.71 -7.80
N GLY A 511 -15.16 -6.09 -6.81
CA GLY A 511 -15.36 -7.50 -6.44
C GLY A 511 -15.83 -8.36 -7.62
N LEU A 512 -16.94 -7.98 -8.29
CA LEU A 512 -17.45 -8.72 -9.44
C LEU A 512 -16.51 -8.70 -10.65
N PRO A 513 -16.00 -7.54 -11.12
CA PRO A 513 -15.02 -7.50 -12.21
C PRO A 513 -13.80 -8.39 -11.96
N ARG A 514 -13.28 -8.41 -10.74
CA ARG A 514 -12.13 -9.23 -10.40
C ARG A 514 -12.41 -10.73 -10.51
N ILE A 515 -13.58 -11.17 -10.03
CA ILE A 515 -14.02 -12.57 -10.17
C ILE A 515 -14.16 -12.92 -11.65
N ILE A 516 -14.76 -12.03 -12.47
CA ILE A 516 -14.91 -12.26 -13.90
C ILE A 516 -13.53 -12.45 -14.57
N PHE A 517 -12.53 -11.62 -14.25
CA PHE A 517 -11.19 -11.78 -14.81
C PHE A 517 -10.52 -13.10 -14.42
N LEU A 518 -10.78 -13.64 -13.21
CA LEU A 518 -10.24 -14.93 -12.77
C LEU A 518 -10.86 -16.13 -13.50
N ILE A 519 -12.09 -15.99 -14.02
CA ILE A 519 -12.79 -17.07 -14.72
C ILE A 519 -12.86 -16.85 -16.25
N ALA A 520 -12.50 -15.68 -16.76
CA ALA A 520 -12.64 -15.29 -18.17
C ALA A 520 -12.07 -16.29 -19.20
N PRO A 521 -10.90 -16.95 -18.99
CA PRO A 521 -10.37 -17.92 -19.95
C PRO A 521 -11.08 -19.28 -19.92
N LEU A 522 -11.82 -19.61 -18.85
CA LEU A 522 -12.39 -20.93 -18.63
C LEU A 522 -13.49 -21.33 -19.65
N PRO A 523 -14.42 -20.45 -20.08
CA PRO A 523 -15.42 -20.79 -21.08
C PRO A 523 -14.79 -21.29 -22.39
N PHE A 524 -13.68 -20.67 -22.84
CA PHE A 524 -12.96 -21.14 -24.02
C PHE A 524 -12.25 -22.49 -23.78
N LEU A 525 -11.59 -22.64 -22.62
CA LEU A 525 -10.84 -23.87 -22.34
C LEU A 525 -11.75 -25.09 -22.15
N PHE A 526 -12.89 -24.92 -21.46
CA PHE A 526 -13.82 -26.03 -21.18
C PHE A 526 -14.77 -26.33 -22.34
N ALA A 527 -15.29 -25.31 -23.01
CA ALA A 527 -16.42 -25.45 -23.93
C ALA A 527 -16.21 -24.80 -25.30
N ASN A 528 -15.01 -24.32 -25.62
CA ASN A 528 -14.69 -23.62 -26.86
C ASN A 528 -15.56 -22.36 -27.11
N ILE A 529 -16.02 -21.72 -26.02
CA ILE A 529 -16.83 -20.51 -26.07
C ILE A 529 -15.91 -19.29 -26.17
N TYR A 530 -15.99 -18.59 -27.30
CA TYR A 530 -15.18 -17.38 -27.54
C TYR A 530 -15.77 -16.19 -26.78
N VAL A 531 -15.06 -15.76 -25.75
CA VAL A 531 -15.41 -14.57 -24.92
C VAL A 531 -14.99 -13.28 -25.60
N ILE A 532 -13.94 -13.35 -26.41
CA ILE A 532 -13.47 -12.29 -27.33
C ILE A 532 -13.47 -12.88 -28.74
N TYR A 533 -14.38 -12.39 -29.58
CA TYR A 533 -14.49 -12.85 -30.97
C TYR A 533 -13.51 -12.11 -31.88
N ALA A 534 -12.26 -12.53 -31.86
CA ALA A 534 -11.18 -11.95 -32.66
C ALA A 534 -10.04 -12.97 -32.84
N SER A 535 -9.15 -12.70 -33.79
CA SER A 535 -7.95 -13.49 -33.93
C SER A 535 -7.02 -13.33 -32.74
N ALA A 536 -6.25 -14.39 -32.42
CA ALA A 536 -5.27 -14.34 -31.33
C ALA A 536 -4.27 -13.19 -31.48
N ILE A 537 -3.83 -12.91 -32.72
CA ILE A 537 -2.91 -11.81 -33.04
C ILE A 537 -3.56 -10.46 -32.73
N ALA A 538 -4.83 -10.26 -33.12
CA ALA A 538 -5.56 -9.03 -32.81
C ALA A 538 -5.70 -8.85 -31.29
N ILE A 539 -6.09 -9.89 -30.54
CA ILE A 539 -6.15 -9.82 -29.08
C ILE A 539 -4.80 -9.39 -28.51
N PHE A 540 -3.71 -9.99 -28.96
CA PHE A 540 -2.37 -9.66 -28.47
C PHE A 540 -1.99 -8.20 -28.78
N VAL A 541 -2.27 -7.73 -30.00
CA VAL A 541 -1.90 -6.39 -30.47
C VAL A 541 -2.68 -5.30 -29.76
N TYR A 542 -3.95 -5.53 -29.38
CA TYR A 542 -4.74 -4.54 -28.64
C TYR A 542 -4.61 -4.63 -27.12
N LEU A 543 -4.67 -5.85 -26.54
CA LEU A 543 -4.69 -6.05 -25.11
C LEU A 543 -3.33 -5.79 -24.44
N ILE A 544 -2.23 -6.34 -24.99
CA ILE A 544 -0.92 -6.24 -24.35
C ILE A 544 -0.42 -4.80 -24.25
N PRO A 545 -0.49 -3.96 -25.31
CA PRO A 545 -0.12 -2.54 -25.17
C PRO A 545 -0.98 -1.80 -24.15
N HIS A 546 -2.29 -2.04 -24.10
CA HIS A 546 -3.15 -1.48 -23.05
C HIS A 546 -2.63 -1.84 -21.66
N MET A 547 -2.36 -3.12 -21.40
CA MET A 547 -1.85 -3.59 -20.10
C MET A 547 -0.47 -2.98 -19.78
N VAL A 548 0.44 -2.94 -20.72
CA VAL A 548 1.80 -2.40 -20.53
C VAL A 548 1.75 -0.91 -20.23
N HIS A 549 1.03 -0.12 -21.03
CA HIS A 549 0.96 1.33 -20.83
C HIS A 549 0.25 1.68 -19.53
N SER A 550 -0.86 1.02 -19.21
CA SER A 550 -1.59 1.26 -17.95
C SER A 550 -0.76 0.87 -16.73
N THR A 551 -0.06 -0.27 -16.76
CA THR A 551 0.81 -0.71 -15.66
C THR A 551 2.00 0.21 -15.48
N MET A 552 2.65 0.62 -16.57
CA MET A 552 3.81 1.52 -16.55
C MET A 552 3.44 2.90 -16.00
N THR A 553 2.29 3.44 -16.45
CA THR A 553 1.77 4.73 -15.99
C THR A 553 1.37 4.66 -14.52
N THR A 554 0.63 3.63 -14.12
CA THR A 554 0.23 3.41 -12.72
C THR A 554 1.44 3.24 -11.80
N TYR A 555 2.46 2.49 -12.22
CA TYR A 555 3.71 2.38 -11.47
C TYR A 555 4.39 3.74 -11.28
N MET A 556 4.44 4.57 -12.33
CA MET A 556 5.08 5.89 -12.24
C MET A 556 4.31 6.86 -11.33
N ILE A 557 2.98 6.76 -11.33
CA ILE A 557 2.09 7.52 -10.44
C ILE A 557 2.28 7.08 -8.98
N HIS A 558 2.17 5.77 -8.70
CA HIS A 558 2.10 5.23 -7.33
C HIS A 558 3.47 4.83 -6.77
N ARG A 559 4.55 5.25 -7.41
CA ARG A 559 5.91 4.89 -7.01
C ARG A 559 6.18 5.19 -5.54
N GLY A 560 6.60 4.18 -4.79
CA GLY A 560 6.88 4.27 -3.35
C GLY A 560 5.66 4.03 -2.45
N TYR A 561 4.43 3.97 -3.01
CA TYR A 561 3.21 3.74 -2.25
C TYR A 561 2.52 2.42 -2.57
N ARG A 562 2.78 1.83 -3.74
CA ARG A 562 2.16 0.57 -4.14
C ARG A 562 2.96 -0.16 -5.24
N PHE A 563 2.93 -1.50 -5.22
CA PHE A 563 3.45 -2.35 -6.29
C PHE A 563 2.35 -2.77 -7.26
N PRO A 564 2.53 -2.66 -8.60
CA PRO A 564 1.49 -2.97 -9.57
C PRO A 564 0.90 -4.37 -9.42
N PHE A 565 1.72 -5.41 -9.37
CA PHE A 565 1.26 -6.80 -9.35
C PHE A 565 0.73 -7.25 -7.98
N ILE A 566 1.25 -6.70 -6.87
CA ILE A 566 0.77 -7.02 -5.52
C ILE A 566 -0.62 -6.43 -5.30
N SER A 567 -0.96 -5.31 -5.93
CA SER A 567 -2.31 -4.76 -5.90
C SER A 567 -3.38 -5.76 -6.35
N ALA A 568 -3.06 -6.53 -7.40
CA ALA A 568 -3.95 -7.55 -7.90
C ALA A 568 -4.21 -8.67 -6.88
N LEU A 569 -3.25 -8.96 -6.00
CA LEU A 569 -3.42 -9.90 -4.90
C LEU A 569 -4.38 -9.34 -3.84
N TYR A 570 -4.20 -8.08 -3.41
CA TYR A 570 -5.09 -7.43 -2.44
C TYR A 570 -6.54 -7.41 -2.92
N GLU A 571 -6.75 -6.99 -4.17
CA GLU A 571 -8.07 -6.98 -4.80
C GLU A 571 -8.68 -8.38 -4.92
N THR A 572 -7.87 -9.40 -5.23
CA THR A 572 -8.35 -10.79 -5.33
C THR A 572 -8.86 -11.30 -3.98
N ILE A 573 -8.10 -11.05 -2.89
CA ILE A 573 -8.49 -11.48 -1.54
C ILE A 573 -9.79 -10.80 -1.09
N LEU A 574 -10.01 -9.56 -1.46
CA LEU A 574 -11.22 -8.84 -1.07
C LEU A 574 -12.41 -9.18 -1.96
N SER A 575 -12.19 -9.51 -3.24
CA SER A 575 -13.23 -9.57 -4.28
C SER A 575 -14.43 -10.43 -3.92
N TRP A 576 -14.20 -11.64 -3.45
CA TRP A 576 -15.27 -12.57 -3.08
C TRP A 576 -16.13 -12.05 -1.93
N TYR A 577 -15.48 -11.45 -0.93
CA TYR A 577 -16.14 -11.03 0.30
C TYR A 577 -16.88 -9.71 0.18
N ILE A 578 -16.42 -8.79 -0.67
CA ILE A 578 -17.07 -7.49 -0.87
C ILE A 578 -18.17 -7.54 -1.94
N PHE A 579 -18.15 -8.50 -2.85
CA PHE A 579 -19.10 -8.56 -3.97
C PHE A 579 -20.55 -8.58 -3.50
N VAL A 580 -20.95 -9.55 -2.66
CA VAL A 580 -22.34 -9.67 -2.19
C VAL A 580 -22.76 -8.47 -1.32
N PRO A 581 -21.97 -8.03 -0.31
CA PRO A 581 -22.29 -6.83 0.47
C PRO A 581 -22.46 -5.55 -0.34
N THR A 582 -21.66 -5.33 -1.39
CA THR A 582 -21.79 -4.17 -2.24
C THR A 582 -23.02 -4.25 -3.15
N LEU A 583 -23.34 -5.44 -3.69
CA LEU A 583 -24.54 -5.67 -4.46
C LEU A 583 -25.81 -5.43 -3.62
N VAL A 584 -25.82 -5.94 -2.38
CA VAL A 584 -26.92 -5.68 -1.43
C VAL A 584 -27.04 -4.19 -1.12
N ALA A 585 -25.94 -3.49 -0.90
CA ALA A 585 -25.95 -2.04 -0.66
C ALA A 585 -26.44 -1.22 -1.87
N LEU A 586 -26.15 -1.67 -3.11
CA LEU A 586 -26.68 -1.07 -4.34
C LEU A 586 -28.20 -1.21 -4.45
N ILE A 587 -28.75 -2.39 -4.08
CA ILE A 587 -30.19 -2.66 -4.21
C ILE A 587 -30.98 -2.14 -3.01
N ALA A 588 -30.46 -2.37 -1.80
CA ALA A 588 -31.12 -2.04 -0.54
C ALA A 588 -30.15 -1.40 0.46
N PRO A 589 -29.83 -0.10 0.31
CA PRO A 589 -28.79 0.57 1.08
C PRO A 589 -29.05 0.63 2.59
N HIS A 590 -30.30 0.53 3.02
CA HIS A 590 -30.67 0.53 4.43
C HIS A 590 -30.48 -0.83 5.14
N LYS A 591 -30.22 -1.91 4.39
CA LYS A 591 -30.00 -3.24 4.96
C LYS A 591 -28.55 -3.46 5.37
N GLY A 592 -28.33 -4.03 6.56
CA GLY A 592 -27.03 -4.46 7.06
C GLY A 592 -26.76 -4.01 8.49
N LYS A 593 -26.05 -4.86 9.25
CA LYS A 593 -25.63 -4.58 10.64
C LYS A 593 -24.21 -4.00 10.65
N PHE A 594 -23.96 -3.08 11.60
CA PHE A 594 -22.64 -2.58 11.90
C PHE A 594 -21.88 -3.59 12.78
N ASN A 595 -20.71 -4.04 12.36
CA ASN A 595 -19.85 -4.90 13.16
C ASN A 595 -18.57 -4.15 13.51
N VAL A 596 -18.23 -4.10 14.80
CA VAL A 596 -16.97 -3.53 15.30
C VAL A 596 -15.83 -4.51 15.06
N THR A 597 -14.68 -3.99 14.64
CA THR A 597 -13.46 -4.79 14.43
C THR A 597 -12.75 -4.97 15.78
N ALA A 598 -12.57 -6.20 16.23
CA ALA A 598 -11.79 -6.50 17.44
C ALA A 598 -10.29 -6.18 17.22
N LYS A 599 -9.61 -5.73 18.27
CA LYS A 599 -8.16 -5.42 18.30
C LYS A 599 -7.54 -5.98 19.59
N GLY A 600 -6.21 -6.24 19.57
CA GLY A 600 -5.48 -6.72 20.76
C GLY A 600 -5.46 -8.25 20.91
N GLY A 601 -5.64 -9.01 19.82
CA GLY A 601 -5.58 -10.47 19.81
C GLY A 601 -4.15 -11.03 19.79
N VAL A 602 -3.99 -12.29 20.23
CA VAL A 602 -2.74 -13.06 20.18
C VAL A 602 -2.99 -14.31 19.33
N ILE A 603 -2.02 -14.71 18.54
CA ILE A 603 -2.05 -15.90 17.70
C ILE A 603 -0.90 -16.82 18.14
N ASP A 604 -1.24 -17.91 18.86
CA ASP A 604 -0.24 -18.79 19.47
C ASP A 604 0.39 -19.78 18.50
N LYS A 605 -0.33 -20.16 17.45
CA LYS A 605 0.09 -21.18 16.47
C LYS A 605 -0.23 -20.72 15.06
N GLU A 606 0.64 -21.07 14.14
CA GLU A 606 0.37 -20.92 12.70
C GLU A 606 -0.78 -21.85 12.29
N TYR A 607 -1.77 -21.32 11.57
CA TYR A 607 -2.89 -22.10 11.06
C TYR A 607 -3.41 -21.55 9.72
N LEU A 608 -3.97 -22.43 8.91
CA LEU A 608 -4.70 -22.04 7.70
C LEU A 608 -6.12 -21.63 8.08
N ASP A 609 -6.49 -20.38 7.86
CA ASP A 609 -7.89 -19.95 8.00
C ASP A 609 -8.72 -20.48 6.83
N TRP A 610 -9.23 -21.69 7.01
CA TRP A 610 -10.00 -22.36 5.98
C TRP A 610 -11.30 -21.64 5.62
N ALA A 611 -11.91 -20.92 6.55
CA ALA A 611 -13.11 -20.14 6.28
C ALA A 611 -12.82 -19.03 5.26
N VAL A 612 -11.65 -18.38 5.38
CA VAL A 612 -11.18 -17.37 4.43
C VAL A 612 -10.59 -18.00 3.17
N ALA A 613 -9.94 -19.15 3.25
CA ALA A 613 -9.25 -19.79 2.12
C ALA A 613 -10.18 -20.41 1.07
N ARG A 614 -11.38 -20.89 1.47
CA ARG A 614 -12.30 -21.66 0.60
C ARG A 614 -12.54 -21.09 -0.80
N PRO A 615 -12.89 -19.82 -0.99
CA PRO A 615 -13.20 -19.31 -2.33
C PRO A 615 -12.00 -19.39 -3.27
N TYR A 616 -10.80 -19.06 -2.78
CA TYR A 616 -9.56 -19.10 -3.57
C TYR A 616 -9.15 -20.53 -3.89
N PHE A 617 -9.37 -21.44 -2.94
CA PHE A 617 -9.13 -22.86 -3.15
C PHE A 617 -9.98 -23.43 -4.30
N TYR A 618 -11.30 -23.17 -4.33
CA TYR A 618 -12.16 -23.63 -5.41
C TYR A 618 -11.82 -22.97 -6.75
N LEU A 619 -11.52 -21.67 -6.75
CA LEU A 619 -11.05 -20.96 -7.95
C LEU A 619 -9.71 -21.51 -8.44
N LEU A 620 -8.81 -21.89 -7.52
CA LEU A 620 -7.53 -22.52 -7.84
C LEU A 620 -7.74 -23.87 -8.52
N LEU A 621 -8.60 -24.73 -7.96
CA LEU A 621 -8.93 -26.03 -8.57
C LEU A 621 -9.55 -25.87 -9.96
N LEU A 622 -10.46 -24.92 -10.12
CA LEU A 622 -11.10 -24.65 -11.40
C LEU A 622 -10.10 -24.16 -12.46
N ASN A 623 -9.18 -23.26 -12.08
CA ASN A 623 -8.11 -22.79 -12.97
C ASN A 623 -7.08 -23.89 -13.27
N LEU A 624 -6.74 -24.77 -12.32
CA LEU A 624 -5.89 -25.93 -12.56
C LEU A 624 -6.55 -26.92 -13.56
N ALA A 625 -7.84 -27.20 -13.41
CA ALA A 625 -8.57 -28.00 -14.35
C ALA A 625 -8.54 -27.38 -15.77
N GLY A 626 -8.79 -26.06 -15.87
CA GLY A 626 -8.68 -25.31 -17.12
C GLY A 626 -7.28 -25.40 -17.74
N PHE A 627 -6.23 -25.33 -16.92
CA PHE A 627 -4.86 -25.47 -17.37
C PHE A 627 -4.57 -26.83 -18.02
N PHE A 628 -4.94 -27.93 -17.34
CA PHE A 628 -4.70 -29.26 -17.86
C PHE A 628 -5.56 -29.59 -19.09
N ILE A 629 -6.81 -29.16 -19.11
CA ILE A 629 -7.68 -29.28 -20.30
C ILE A 629 -7.10 -28.47 -21.46
N GLY A 630 -6.63 -27.25 -21.23
CA GLY A 630 -5.97 -26.45 -22.26
C GLY A 630 -4.73 -27.13 -22.85
N ILE A 631 -3.86 -27.71 -22.01
CA ILE A 631 -2.70 -28.49 -22.45
C ILE A 631 -3.13 -29.72 -23.26
N TYR A 632 -4.15 -30.49 -22.77
CA TYR A 632 -4.68 -31.63 -23.50
C TYR A 632 -5.20 -31.25 -24.89
N ARG A 633 -5.97 -30.15 -24.98
CA ARG A 633 -6.50 -29.65 -26.27
C ARG A 633 -5.44 -29.19 -27.26
N MET A 634 -4.24 -28.82 -26.78
CA MET A 634 -3.12 -28.49 -27.70
C MET A 634 -2.64 -29.71 -28.51
N ILE A 635 -2.91 -30.94 -28.02
CA ILE A 635 -2.56 -32.15 -28.71
C ILE A 635 -3.53 -32.35 -29.88
N GLY A 636 -3.02 -32.19 -31.10
CA GLY A 636 -3.84 -32.33 -32.32
C GLY A 636 -4.57 -31.05 -32.78
N ALA A 637 -4.43 -29.93 -32.06
CA ALA A 637 -5.00 -28.66 -32.47
C ALA A 637 -4.29 -28.04 -33.68
N GLY A 638 -5.04 -27.39 -34.58
CA GLY A 638 -4.47 -26.61 -35.68
C GLY A 638 -3.76 -25.33 -35.21
N ALA A 639 -2.88 -24.78 -36.03
CA ALA A 639 -2.05 -23.60 -35.65
C ALA A 639 -2.85 -22.41 -35.10
N TYR A 640 -4.02 -22.14 -35.67
CA TYR A 640 -4.91 -21.07 -35.18
C TYR A 640 -5.42 -21.34 -33.76
N GLU A 641 -5.89 -22.56 -33.50
CA GLU A 641 -6.41 -22.97 -32.20
C GLU A 641 -5.29 -23.01 -31.15
N VAL A 642 -4.08 -23.48 -31.51
CA VAL A 642 -2.91 -23.46 -30.63
C VAL A 642 -2.62 -22.05 -30.13
N LEU A 643 -2.66 -21.04 -31.02
CA LEU A 643 -2.37 -19.66 -30.62
C LEU A 643 -3.43 -19.11 -29.65
N MET A 644 -4.71 -19.41 -29.87
CA MET A 644 -5.81 -19.08 -28.95
C MET A 644 -5.66 -19.79 -27.61
N LEU A 645 -5.28 -21.06 -27.61
CA LEU A 645 -5.01 -21.84 -26.40
C LEU A 645 -3.83 -21.23 -25.60
N LEU A 646 -2.76 -20.82 -26.27
CA LEU A 646 -1.60 -20.19 -25.63
C LEU A 646 -1.95 -18.88 -24.92
N ILE A 647 -2.78 -18.03 -25.51
CA ILE A 647 -3.22 -16.77 -24.86
C ILE A 647 -4.04 -17.09 -23.60
N ASN A 648 -5.01 -18.02 -23.71
CA ASN A 648 -5.84 -18.39 -22.57
C ASN A 648 -5.02 -19.10 -21.47
N LEU A 649 -4.07 -19.96 -21.82
CA LEU A 649 -3.15 -20.60 -20.90
C LEU A 649 -2.22 -19.58 -20.21
N GLY A 650 -1.75 -18.58 -20.94
CA GLY A 650 -0.98 -17.48 -20.36
C GLY A 650 -1.76 -16.75 -19.28
N TRP A 651 -3.07 -16.49 -19.53
CA TRP A 651 -3.95 -15.88 -18.56
C TRP A 651 -4.22 -16.79 -17.35
N ILE A 652 -4.45 -18.10 -17.58
CA ILE A 652 -4.59 -19.10 -16.52
C ILE A 652 -3.33 -19.16 -15.64
N ILE A 653 -2.12 -19.16 -16.23
CA ILE A 653 -0.87 -19.13 -15.46
C ILE A 653 -0.81 -17.90 -14.55
N TYR A 654 -1.17 -16.73 -15.07
CA TYR A 654 -1.25 -15.51 -14.25
C TYR A 654 -2.27 -15.65 -13.12
N ASN A 655 -3.46 -16.19 -13.39
CA ASN A 655 -4.48 -16.45 -12.38
C ASN A 655 -3.99 -17.44 -11.31
N LEU A 656 -3.32 -18.52 -11.71
CA LEU A 656 -2.74 -19.51 -10.78
C LEU A 656 -1.69 -18.89 -9.87
N ILE A 657 -0.83 -18.01 -10.39
CA ILE A 657 0.17 -17.28 -9.59
C ILE A 657 -0.53 -16.44 -8.51
N ILE A 658 -1.57 -15.70 -8.87
CA ILE A 658 -2.33 -14.87 -7.92
C ILE A 658 -3.08 -15.72 -6.90
N LEU A 659 -3.72 -16.81 -7.34
CA LEU A 659 -4.51 -17.67 -6.46
C LEU A 659 -3.62 -18.45 -5.47
N PHE A 660 -2.45 -18.92 -5.90
CA PHE A 660 -1.46 -19.47 -4.97
C PHE A 660 -0.95 -18.42 -3.98
N ALA A 661 -0.68 -17.20 -4.44
CA ALA A 661 -0.29 -16.11 -3.54
C ALA A 661 -1.42 -15.78 -2.54
N ALA A 662 -2.68 -15.83 -2.98
CA ALA A 662 -3.83 -15.64 -2.09
C ALA A 662 -3.90 -16.73 -1.02
N MET A 663 -3.61 -18.00 -1.37
CA MET A 663 -3.50 -19.09 -0.39
C MET A 663 -2.40 -18.82 0.65
N ALA A 664 -1.25 -18.21 0.28
CA ALA A 664 -0.22 -17.85 1.24
C ALA A 664 -0.70 -16.84 2.29
N VAL A 665 -1.50 -15.86 1.87
CA VAL A 665 -2.03 -14.83 2.77
C VAL A 665 -3.02 -15.41 3.79
N THR A 666 -3.73 -16.49 3.43
CA THR A 666 -4.72 -17.13 4.33
C THR A 666 -4.09 -17.98 5.44
N VAL A 667 -2.77 -18.14 5.47
CA VAL A 667 -2.04 -18.77 6.55
C VAL A 667 -1.70 -17.70 7.60
N GLU A 668 -2.38 -17.75 8.75
CA GLU A 668 -2.13 -16.84 9.85
C GLU A 668 -0.83 -17.18 10.56
N SER A 669 0.10 -16.24 10.54
CA SER A 669 1.38 -16.35 11.22
C SER A 669 1.25 -16.09 12.72
N VAL A 670 2.13 -16.71 13.51
CA VAL A 670 2.19 -16.58 14.96
C VAL A 670 2.42 -15.12 15.37
N GLN A 671 1.64 -14.64 16.37
CA GLN A 671 1.80 -13.35 17.01
C GLN A 671 1.70 -13.51 18.52
N LYS A 672 2.84 -13.74 19.17
CA LYS A 672 2.91 -13.98 20.61
C LYS A 672 2.88 -12.69 21.44
N ARG A 673 3.22 -11.55 20.86
CA ARG A 673 3.30 -10.25 21.57
C ARG A 673 1.98 -9.51 21.49
N LYS A 674 1.38 -9.24 22.65
CA LYS A 674 0.19 -8.38 22.78
C LYS A 674 0.50 -6.94 22.33
N PHE A 675 1.71 -6.45 22.64
CA PHE A 675 2.18 -5.11 22.29
C PHE A 675 3.26 -5.20 21.22
N PRO A 676 2.96 -4.81 19.97
CA PRO A 676 3.95 -4.86 18.89
C PRO A 676 5.09 -3.87 19.11
N ARG A 677 6.31 -4.28 18.77
CA ARG A 677 7.48 -3.41 18.80
C ARG A 677 7.51 -2.48 17.60
N VAL A 678 7.80 -1.23 17.86
CA VAL A 678 7.96 -0.17 16.85
C VAL A 678 9.45 0.07 16.64
N SER A 679 9.92 0.02 15.39
CA SER A 679 11.30 0.39 15.06
C SER A 679 11.50 1.90 15.17
N PHE A 680 12.43 2.32 16.01
CA PHE A 680 12.74 3.72 16.23
C PHE A 680 14.20 3.87 16.68
N THR A 681 14.90 4.82 16.09
CA THR A 681 16.30 5.07 16.42
C THR A 681 16.43 6.32 17.28
N ALA A 682 16.78 6.14 18.54
CA ALA A 682 17.05 7.23 19.48
C ALA A 682 18.32 6.97 20.28
N SER A 683 19.13 8.03 20.49
CA SER A 683 20.30 7.94 21.36
C SER A 683 19.85 7.92 22.82
N VAL A 684 20.26 6.90 23.55
CA VAL A 684 19.97 6.69 24.97
C VAL A 684 21.24 6.32 25.72
N HIS A 685 21.18 6.32 27.03
CA HIS A 685 22.27 5.80 27.88
C HIS A 685 21.68 4.73 28.80
N LEU A 686 22.45 3.67 29.03
CA LEU A 686 22.18 2.68 30.07
C LEU A 686 23.10 2.97 31.26
N GLN A 687 22.50 3.13 32.40
CA GLN A 687 23.26 3.18 33.68
C GLN A 687 23.21 1.79 34.33
N VAL A 688 24.40 1.19 34.48
CA VAL A 688 24.62 -0.10 35.12
C VAL A 688 25.47 0.20 36.35
N GLY A 689 24.93 0.11 37.58
CA GLY A 689 25.57 0.64 38.77
C GLY A 689 25.89 2.14 38.61
N ASP A 690 27.17 2.51 38.71
CA ASP A 690 27.64 3.88 38.54
C ASP A 690 28.14 4.20 37.11
N GLU A 691 28.17 3.22 36.22
CA GLU A 691 28.68 3.37 34.86
C GLU A 691 27.61 3.76 33.86
N LEU A 692 27.88 4.74 33.00
CA LEU A 692 27.00 5.20 31.93
C LEU A 692 27.47 4.64 30.56
N ILE A 693 26.71 3.69 30.04
CA ILE A 693 26.99 3.02 28.75
C ILE A 693 26.19 3.71 27.63
N PRO A 694 26.83 4.31 26.59
CA PRO A 694 26.12 4.90 25.47
C PRO A 694 25.50 3.80 24.60
N ALA A 695 24.20 3.93 24.33
CA ALA A 695 23.44 2.99 23.51
C ALA A 695 22.49 3.69 22.54
N VAL A 696 21.94 2.94 21.63
CA VAL A 696 20.92 3.39 20.66
C VAL A 696 19.69 2.52 20.84
N MET A 697 18.57 3.12 21.21
CA MET A 697 17.31 2.40 21.19
C MET A 697 16.92 2.14 19.74
N SER A 698 16.77 0.88 19.37
CA SER A 698 16.42 0.43 18.01
C SER A 698 14.96 0.06 17.86
N ALA A 699 14.30 -0.30 18.97
CA ALA A 699 12.88 -0.59 19.01
C ALA A 699 12.30 -0.40 20.41
N PHE A 700 10.98 -0.17 20.46
CA PHE A 700 10.23 -0.12 21.71
C PHE A 700 8.81 -0.67 21.54
N SER A 701 8.18 -1.05 22.64
CA SER A 701 6.75 -1.32 22.75
C SER A 701 6.17 -0.55 23.93
N GLN A 702 4.94 -0.81 24.33
CA GLN A 702 4.35 -0.18 25.53
C GLN A 702 5.05 -0.54 26.84
N LYS A 703 5.73 -1.69 26.89
CA LYS A 703 6.33 -2.22 28.13
C LYS A 703 7.81 -2.58 28.01
N ASP A 704 8.33 -2.73 26.82
CA ASP A 704 9.71 -3.14 26.58
C ASP A 704 10.40 -2.27 25.54
N CYS A 705 11.74 -2.27 25.57
CA CYS A 705 12.53 -1.66 24.50
C CYS A 705 13.75 -2.51 24.20
N VAL A 706 14.31 -2.26 23.01
CA VAL A 706 15.56 -2.90 22.53
C VAL A 706 16.58 -1.81 22.34
N VAL A 707 17.76 -2.01 22.89
CA VAL A 707 18.88 -1.09 22.78
C VAL A 707 20.09 -1.79 22.20
N ASP A 708 20.78 -1.12 21.30
CA ASP A 708 22.04 -1.58 20.70
C ASP A 708 23.17 -0.83 21.38
N LEU A 709 24.06 -1.53 22.03
CA LEU A 709 25.26 -0.95 22.66
C LEU A 709 26.19 -0.42 21.55
N LYS A 710 26.78 0.74 21.77
CA LYS A 710 27.74 1.31 20.79
C LYS A 710 29.02 0.47 20.69
N ASN A 711 29.43 -0.12 21.80
CA ASN A 711 30.56 -1.06 21.85
C ASN A 711 30.05 -2.40 22.34
N ALA A 712 30.22 -3.46 21.57
CA ALA A 712 29.82 -4.80 21.94
C ALA A 712 30.58 -5.33 23.20
N SER A 713 31.79 -4.82 23.46
CA SER A 713 32.56 -5.14 24.68
C SER A 713 31.85 -4.74 25.99
N ASP A 714 30.97 -3.73 25.94
CA ASP A 714 30.24 -3.30 27.15
C ASP A 714 29.14 -4.31 27.55
N LEU A 715 28.87 -5.32 26.70
CA LEU A 715 27.97 -6.41 27.02
C LEU A 715 28.42 -7.24 28.24
N SER A 716 29.73 -7.37 28.45
CA SER A 716 30.30 -8.08 29.61
C SER A 716 29.94 -7.44 30.97
N LYS A 717 29.49 -6.20 30.96
CA LYS A 717 29.10 -5.44 32.15
C LYS A 717 27.61 -5.61 32.49
N ILE A 718 26.84 -6.29 31.65
CA ILE A 718 25.37 -6.41 31.73
C ILE A 718 25.01 -7.87 32.00
N SER A 719 24.34 -8.13 33.13
CA SER A 719 23.83 -9.45 33.48
C SER A 719 22.32 -9.59 33.21
N LEU A 720 21.85 -10.83 33.02
CA LEU A 720 20.41 -11.11 32.93
C LEU A 720 19.73 -10.82 34.27
N GLU A 721 18.50 -10.32 34.21
CA GLU A 721 17.68 -9.92 35.34
C GLU A 721 18.27 -8.76 36.17
N GLU A 722 19.36 -8.14 35.71
CA GLU A 722 19.97 -7.02 36.39
C GLU A 722 19.10 -5.75 36.27
N PRO A 723 18.90 -5.00 37.37
CA PRO A 723 18.24 -3.71 37.33
C PRO A 723 19.18 -2.67 36.71
N VAL A 724 18.74 -2.03 35.65
CA VAL A 724 19.46 -0.98 34.94
C VAL A 724 18.56 0.26 34.76
N LYS A 725 19.16 1.44 34.56
CA LYS A 725 18.38 2.64 34.28
C LYS A 725 18.54 3.05 32.82
N LEU A 726 17.42 3.19 32.12
CA LEU A 726 17.35 3.73 30.76
C LEU A 726 17.17 5.24 30.83
N ILE A 727 18.10 5.99 30.25
CA ILE A 727 18.14 7.46 30.30
C ILE A 727 17.91 8.03 28.92
N PHE A 728 16.80 8.77 28.75
CA PHE A 728 16.52 9.58 27.55
C PHE A 728 17.03 11.01 27.77
N GLY A 729 17.78 11.53 26.84
CA GLY A 729 18.21 12.94 26.89
C GLY A 729 19.62 13.16 26.40
N SER A 730 19.95 14.43 26.17
CA SER A 730 21.29 14.92 25.85
C SER A 730 21.82 15.70 27.06
N LYS A 731 23.15 15.84 27.19
CA LYS A 731 23.82 16.65 28.25
C LYS A 731 23.25 18.08 28.42
N LYS A 732 22.43 18.57 27.46
CA LYS A 732 21.84 19.92 27.45
C LYS A 732 20.32 19.98 27.74
N LYS A 733 19.62 18.84 27.93
CA LYS A 733 18.17 18.79 28.26
C LYS A 733 17.94 17.91 29.47
N PRO A 734 16.89 18.18 30.30
CA PRO A 734 16.58 17.32 31.43
C PRO A 734 16.42 15.88 30.95
N SER A 735 17.09 14.96 31.63
CA SER A 735 17.07 13.53 31.33
C SER A 735 15.90 12.87 32.02
N THR A 736 15.06 12.18 31.25
CA THR A 736 14.01 11.31 31.80
C THR A 736 14.61 9.93 32.00
N THR A 737 14.45 9.36 33.19
CA THR A 737 15.03 8.09 33.57
C THR A 737 13.95 7.06 33.89
N PHE A 738 14.15 5.82 33.42
CA PHE A 738 13.27 4.70 33.67
C PHE A 738 14.06 3.54 34.27
N ASP A 739 13.56 2.94 35.33
CA ASP A 739 14.09 1.71 35.86
C ASP A 739 13.69 0.57 34.93
N CYS A 740 14.65 -0.28 34.58
CA CYS A 740 14.47 -1.37 33.62
C CYS A 740 15.11 -2.66 34.18
N THR A 741 14.60 -3.80 33.71
CA THR A 741 15.20 -5.11 33.95
C THR A 741 15.70 -5.70 32.66
N VAL A 742 16.89 -6.24 32.61
CA VAL A 742 17.45 -6.91 31.42
C VAL A 742 16.77 -8.26 31.24
N THR A 743 16.02 -8.41 30.12
CA THR A 743 15.30 -9.66 29.83
C THR A 743 16.04 -10.57 28.85
N ALA A 744 16.88 -10.01 27.99
CA ALA A 744 17.75 -10.75 27.09
C ALA A 744 18.94 -9.89 26.66
N ALA A 745 20.08 -10.54 26.46
CA ALA A 745 21.28 -9.93 25.91
C ALA A 745 21.89 -10.85 24.83
N PHE A 746 22.35 -10.26 23.70
CA PHE A 746 22.84 -11.01 22.54
C PHE A 746 24.29 -10.64 22.26
N GLU A 747 25.09 -11.60 21.76
CA GLU A 747 26.52 -11.45 21.46
C GLU A 747 26.85 -10.26 20.52
N ASN A 748 25.89 -9.81 19.72
CA ASN A 748 26.02 -8.65 18.82
C ASN A 748 25.84 -7.29 19.53
N GLY A 749 25.72 -7.25 20.86
CA GLY A 749 25.54 -6.04 21.65
C GLY A 749 24.09 -5.55 21.72
N VAL A 750 23.12 -6.35 21.31
CA VAL A 750 21.69 -6.04 21.44
C VAL A 750 21.19 -6.47 22.81
N VAL A 751 20.50 -5.59 23.52
CA VAL A 751 19.94 -5.84 24.85
C VAL A 751 18.43 -5.54 24.85
N GLU A 752 17.64 -6.48 25.37
CA GLU A 752 16.19 -6.29 25.57
C GLU A 752 15.92 -5.89 27.03
N LEU A 753 15.12 -4.85 27.21
CA LEU A 753 14.82 -4.27 28.49
C LEU A 753 13.31 -4.26 28.74
N LEU A 754 12.88 -4.76 29.89
CA LEU A 754 11.52 -4.53 30.40
C LEU A 754 11.53 -3.22 31.19
N VAL A 755 10.66 -2.28 30.82
CA VAL A 755 10.61 -0.95 31.44
C VAL A 755 9.62 -0.95 32.59
N ALA A 756 10.08 -0.63 33.79
CA ALA A 756 9.22 -0.47 34.96
C ALA A 756 8.44 0.84 34.85
N GLN A 757 7.13 0.73 35.00
CA GLN A 757 6.18 1.86 34.95
C GLN A 757 5.29 1.82 36.19
N PRO A 758 5.84 2.12 37.40
CA PRO A 758 5.15 1.91 38.66
C PRO A 758 4.00 2.90 38.90
N THR A 759 4.00 4.03 38.20
CA THR A 759 2.97 5.09 38.33
C THR A 759 2.46 5.53 36.97
N ARG A 760 1.24 6.11 36.94
CA ARG A 760 0.65 6.68 35.73
C ARG A 760 1.50 7.79 35.12
N THR A 761 2.15 8.58 35.97
CA THR A 761 3.08 9.62 35.52
C THR A 761 4.25 8.99 34.75
N LYS A 762 4.81 7.87 35.22
CA LYS A 762 5.89 7.17 34.52
C LYS A 762 5.41 6.50 33.22
N GLU A 763 4.19 5.94 33.19
CA GLU A 763 3.56 5.47 31.95
C GLU A 763 3.44 6.62 30.91
N MET A 764 2.97 7.79 31.33
CA MET A 764 2.80 8.97 30.48
C MET A 764 4.15 9.51 29.99
N GLU A 765 5.15 9.64 30.85
CA GLU A 765 6.51 10.05 30.48
C GLU A 765 7.13 9.09 29.47
N TYR A 766 6.92 7.77 29.61
CA TYR A 766 7.42 6.79 28.66
C TYR A 766 6.75 6.92 27.29
N VAL A 767 5.43 7.12 27.25
CA VAL A 767 4.69 7.37 26.01
C VAL A 767 5.16 8.67 25.34
N GLU A 768 5.42 9.74 26.11
CA GLU A 768 5.95 11.01 25.58
C GLU A 768 7.35 10.83 24.96
N CYS A 769 8.24 10.07 25.59
CA CYS A 769 9.60 9.82 25.07
C CYS A 769 9.63 8.87 23.88
N THR A 770 8.60 8.04 23.68
CA THR A 770 8.52 7.02 22.64
C THR A 770 7.48 7.40 21.58
N PHE A 771 6.22 7.02 21.73
CA PHE A 771 5.15 7.25 20.75
C PHE A 771 4.88 8.75 20.46
N GLY A 772 4.99 9.60 21.47
CA GLY A 772 4.77 11.05 21.40
C GLY A 772 5.89 11.84 20.71
N THR A 773 7.02 11.21 20.37
CA THR A 773 8.17 11.88 19.75
C THR A 773 7.80 12.43 18.37
N PRO A 774 8.07 13.74 18.09
CA PRO A 774 7.58 14.42 16.88
C PRO A 774 7.96 13.78 15.56
N ASP A 775 9.13 13.16 15.48
CA ASP A 775 9.73 12.69 14.21
C ASP A 775 9.67 11.18 14.01
N ILE A 776 9.11 10.43 14.96
CA ILE A 776 9.09 8.96 14.92
C ILE A 776 8.44 8.42 13.64
N TRP A 777 7.26 8.87 13.30
CA TRP A 777 6.51 8.36 12.14
C TRP A 777 7.08 8.86 10.82
N ILE A 778 7.68 10.06 10.81
CA ILE A 778 8.40 10.62 9.65
C ILE A 778 9.62 9.76 9.32
N GLN A 779 10.43 9.38 10.34
CA GLN A 779 11.59 8.50 10.14
C GLN A 779 11.19 7.13 9.61
N ARG A 780 10.05 6.59 10.06
CA ARG A 780 9.53 5.31 9.59
C ARG A 780 9.04 5.38 8.14
N GLN A 781 8.29 6.41 7.77
CA GLN A 781 7.83 6.63 6.40
C GLN A 781 9.00 6.78 5.42
N ALA A 782 10.09 7.43 5.84
CA ALA A 782 11.29 7.62 5.01
C ALA A 782 12.04 6.30 4.70
N LYS A 783 11.82 5.22 5.45
CA LYS A 783 12.42 3.90 5.19
C LYS A 783 11.82 3.19 3.98
N VAL A 784 10.63 3.58 3.52
CA VAL A 784 10.00 3.00 2.32
C VAL A 784 10.79 3.43 1.09
N LYS A 785 11.52 2.48 0.49
CA LYS A 785 12.35 2.73 -0.69
C LYS A 785 11.57 2.48 -1.99
N GLY A 786 11.87 3.28 -3.03
CA GLY A 786 11.34 3.03 -4.36
C GLY A 786 11.90 1.74 -4.98
N TYR A 787 11.04 0.78 -5.24
CA TYR A 787 11.34 -0.47 -5.92
C TYR A 787 11.15 -0.33 -7.44
N GLY A 788 11.75 -1.25 -8.20
CA GLY A 788 11.54 -1.36 -9.65
C GLY A 788 10.14 -1.87 -10.01
N MET A 789 9.68 -1.60 -11.22
CA MET A 789 8.36 -2.01 -11.71
C MET A 789 8.14 -3.52 -11.63
N PHE A 790 9.17 -4.31 -11.90
CA PHE A 790 9.11 -5.78 -11.88
C PHE A 790 9.35 -6.41 -10.51
N ASP A 791 9.81 -5.65 -9.51
CA ASP A 791 10.04 -6.20 -8.16
C ASP A 791 8.75 -6.74 -7.55
N GLY A 792 7.61 -6.07 -7.83
CA GLY A 792 6.29 -6.57 -7.44
C GLY A 792 5.90 -7.89 -8.09
N PHE A 793 6.24 -8.11 -9.36
CA PHE A 793 5.99 -9.38 -10.05
C PHE A 793 6.80 -10.53 -9.42
N PHE A 794 8.08 -10.29 -9.15
CA PHE A 794 8.91 -11.32 -8.51
C PHE A 794 8.49 -11.62 -7.08
N ALA A 795 8.06 -10.57 -6.35
CA ALA A 795 7.46 -10.76 -5.04
C ALA A 795 6.21 -11.64 -5.11
N LEU A 796 5.33 -11.39 -6.09
CA LEU A 796 4.13 -12.19 -6.32
C LEU A 796 4.46 -13.66 -6.62
N LEU A 797 5.47 -13.93 -7.44
CA LEU A 797 5.95 -15.29 -7.71
C LEU A 797 6.47 -15.99 -6.44
N HIS A 798 7.18 -15.25 -5.60
CA HIS A 798 7.64 -15.78 -4.31
C HIS A 798 6.49 -16.09 -3.37
N MET A 799 5.49 -15.19 -3.29
CA MET A 799 4.27 -15.41 -2.51
C MET A 799 3.48 -16.61 -3.02
N ALA A 800 3.37 -16.78 -4.36
CA ALA A 800 2.74 -17.95 -4.95
C ALA A 800 3.46 -19.26 -4.59
N ARG A 801 4.80 -19.24 -4.52
CA ARG A 801 5.56 -20.38 -4.02
C ARG A 801 5.23 -20.69 -2.55
N MET A 802 5.17 -19.67 -1.68
CA MET A 802 4.78 -19.84 -0.28
C MET A 802 3.39 -20.48 -0.17
N GLY A 803 2.42 -20.01 -0.97
CA GLY A 803 1.07 -20.56 -0.99
C GLY A 803 1.01 -22.01 -1.46
N ALA A 804 1.82 -22.38 -2.46
CA ALA A 804 1.94 -23.76 -2.89
C ALA A 804 2.56 -24.67 -1.81
N GLU A 805 3.53 -24.17 -1.06
CA GLU A 805 4.14 -24.86 0.08
C GLU A 805 3.15 -25.03 1.24
N ALA A 806 2.45 -23.95 1.60
CA ALA A 806 1.40 -23.97 2.62
C ALA A 806 0.27 -24.94 2.23
N PHE A 807 -0.19 -24.86 0.99
CA PHE A 807 -1.20 -25.76 0.49
C PHE A 807 -0.78 -27.25 0.60
N ALA A 808 0.47 -27.57 0.28
CA ALA A 808 1.01 -28.92 0.41
C ALA A 808 1.12 -29.37 1.88
N HIS A 809 1.39 -28.44 2.80
CA HIS A 809 1.54 -28.72 4.23
C HIS A 809 0.20 -28.95 4.93
N PHE A 810 -0.78 -28.10 4.65
CA PHE A 810 -2.10 -28.13 5.29
C PHE A 810 -3.12 -29.03 4.57
N SER A 811 -2.84 -29.47 3.33
CA SER A 811 -3.68 -30.47 2.67
C SER A 811 -3.47 -31.83 3.34
N ASN A 812 -4.59 -32.49 3.68
CA ASN A 812 -4.60 -33.82 4.27
C ASN A 812 -3.63 -34.76 3.51
N PRO A 813 -2.83 -35.61 4.19
CA PRO A 813 -1.94 -36.59 3.55
C PRO A 813 -2.66 -37.51 2.53
N GLN A 814 -3.98 -37.62 2.64
CA GLN A 814 -4.85 -38.34 1.70
C GLN A 814 -5.28 -37.52 0.47
N ALA A 815 -4.96 -36.22 0.41
CA ALA A 815 -5.21 -35.43 -0.78
C ALA A 815 -4.39 -36.01 -1.94
N GLY A 816 -5.10 -36.49 -2.94
CA GLY A 816 -4.62 -37.43 -3.92
C GLY A 816 -3.38 -36.96 -4.68
N TRP A 817 -2.75 -37.94 -5.34
CA TRP A 817 -1.58 -37.80 -6.23
C TRP A 817 -1.64 -36.57 -7.16
N PHE A 818 -2.80 -36.21 -7.69
CA PHE A 818 -3.03 -35.09 -8.58
C PHE A 818 -2.65 -33.74 -7.93
N LEU A 819 -2.99 -33.54 -6.67
CA LEU A 819 -2.70 -32.29 -5.94
C LEU A 819 -1.20 -32.16 -5.67
N LYS A 820 -0.56 -33.26 -5.26
CA LYS A 820 0.90 -33.30 -5.03
C LYS A 820 1.65 -33.07 -6.35
N ALA A 821 1.18 -33.67 -7.45
CA ALA A 821 1.75 -33.46 -8.78
C ALA A 821 1.62 -32.01 -9.25
N SER A 822 0.47 -31.37 -9.04
CA SER A 822 0.23 -29.96 -9.38
C SER A 822 1.18 -29.01 -8.63
N VAL A 823 1.33 -29.20 -7.31
CA VAL A 823 2.27 -28.43 -6.49
C VAL A 823 3.72 -28.68 -6.91
N TRP A 824 4.06 -29.93 -7.22
CA TRP A 824 5.40 -30.26 -7.72
C TRP A 824 5.68 -29.59 -9.07
N THR A 825 4.74 -29.65 -10.01
CA THR A 825 4.84 -29.00 -11.32
C THR A 825 5.00 -27.50 -11.17
N PHE A 826 4.23 -26.86 -10.30
CA PHE A 826 4.31 -25.44 -10.03
C PHE A 826 5.67 -25.04 -9.42
N LYS A 827 6.15 -25.79 -8.41
CA LYS A 827 7.50 -25.61 -7.84
C LYS A 827 8.60 -25.81 -8.90
N TRP A 828 8.41 -26.78 -9.80
CA TRP A 828 9.33 -27.04 -10.88
C TRP A 828 9.39 -25.88 -11.87
N VAL A 829 8.25 -25.34 -12.31
CA VAL A 829 8.18 -24.17 -13.20
C VAL A 829 8.84 -22.95 -12.56
N ILE A 830 8.51 -22.66 -11.29
CA ILE A 830 9.11 -21.52 -10.56
C ILE A 830 10.63 -21.70 -10.36
N SER A 831 11.13 -22.94 -10.32
CA SER A 831 12.57 -23.18 -10.18
C SER A 831 13.42 -22.66 -11.35
N PHE A 832 12.81 -22.34 -12.49
CA PHE A 832 13.50 -21.69 -13.61
C PHE A 832 13.69 -20.19 -13.43
N ILE A 833 12.94 -19.57 -12.50
CA ILE A 833 13.00 -18.13 -12.24
C ILE A 833 14.14 -17.86 -11.25
N PRO A 834 15.06 -16.92 -11.53
CA PRO A 834 16.14 -16.58 -10.62
C PRO A 834 15.55 -15.97 -9.32
N ARG A 835 16.18 -16.25 -8.19
CA ARG A 835 15.88 -15.52 -6.95
C ARG A 835 16.33 -14.08 -7.10
N VAL A 836 15.37 -13.18 -7.18
CA VAL A 836 15.62 -11.72 -7.05
C VAL A 836 15.80 -11.42 -5.55
N PRO A 837 16.56 -10.37 -5.16
CA PRO A 837 16.64 -9.95 -3.77
C PRO A 837 15.24 -9.86 -3.17
N SER A 838 14.94 -10.75 -2.23
CA SER A 838 13.59 -10.95 -1.75
C SER A 838 13.09 -9.71 -1.02
N LEU A 839 11.83 -9.38 -1.19
CA LEU A 839 11.12 -8.41 -0.35
C LEU A 839 10.87 -8.97 1.07
N ARG A 840 11.25 -10.23 1.29
CA ARG A 840 11.16 -10.93 2.55
C ARG A 840 12.26 -10.46 3.50
N ARG A 841 11.98 -10.42 4.80
CA ARG A 841 13.00 -10.26 5.86
C ARG A 841 14.00 -11.41 5.76
N GLU A 842 15.28 -11.10 5.54
CA GLU A 842 16.37 -12.09 5.48
C GLU A 842 17.14 -12.20 6.80
N ASN A 843 16.77 -11.44 7.83
CA ASN A 843 17.62 -11.29 9.01
C ASN A 843 17.21 -12.26 10.11
N LYS A 844 18.00 -13.30 10.27
CA LYS A 844 17.90 -14.25 11.38
C LYS A 844 18.17 -13.61 12.77
N ASN A 845 18.63 -12.35 12.80
CA ASN A 845 19.02 -11.62 14.02
C ASN A 845 18.31 -10.25 14.11
N SER A 846 17.15 -10.07 13.48
CA SER A 846 16.37 -8.85 13.65
C SER A 846 15.70 -8.86 15.03
N PRO A 847 15.83 -7.82 15.85
CA PRO A 847 15.12 -7.69 17.12
C PRO A 847 13.60 -7.63 16.98
N PHE A 848 13.09 -7.66 15.73
CA PHE A 848 11.68 -7.69 15.37
C PHE A 848 11.14 -9.08 15.01
N GLU A 849 12.03 -10.09 14.84
CA GLU A 849 11.57 -11.45 14.66
C GLU A 849 11.00 -11.95 16.00
N GLU A 850 9.70 -12.20 16.03
CA GLU A 850 9.10 -13.08 17.02
C GLU A 850 9.81 -14.43 16.89
N HIS A 851 10.44 -14.89 17.95
CA HIS A 851 11.25 -16.10 17.96
C HIS A 851 10.46 -17.27 17.38
N HIS A 852 10.87 -17.76 16.21
CA HIS A 852 10.47 -19.09 15.77
C HIS A 852 10.98 -20.08 16.86
N PRO A 853 10.16 -21.06 17.28
CA PRO A 853 10.52 -21.97 18.40
C PRO A 853 11.80 -22.81 18.16
N LEU A 854 12.44 -22.71 16.99
CA LEU A 854 13.73 -23.33 16.66
C LEU A 854 14.96 -22.44 16.98
N TYR A 855 14.77 -21.20 17.41
CA TYR A 855 15.84 -20.30 17.83
C TYR A 855 15.63 -19.90 19.29
N LEU A 856 15.89 -20.80 20.20
CA LEU A 856 16.27 -20.42 21.56
C LEU A 856 17.55 -19.60 21.45
N PRO A 857 17.61 -18.37 21.98
CA PRO A 857 18.87 -17.65 22.09
C PRO A 857 19.82 -18.56 22.90
N LYS A 858 21.05 -18.75 22.41
CA LYS A 858 22.10 -19.29 23.25
C LYS A 858 22.26 -18.30 24.42
N THR A 859 21.59 -18.57 25.49
CA THR A 859 21.78 -17.84 26.74
C THR A 859 23.27 -17.87 27.08
N ILE A 860 23.80 -16.75 27.56
CA ILE A 860 25.19 -16.59 28.05
C ILE A 860 25.37 -17.40 29.35
N SER A 861 24.87 -18.63 29.40
CA SER A 861 25.08 -19.54 30.54
C SER A 861 26.39 -20.34 30.46
N SER A 862 27.27 -20.08 29.49
CA SER A 862 28.53 -20.83 29.30
C SER A 862 29.83 -20.06 29.63
N VAL A 863 29.76 -18.86 30.22
CA VAL A 863 30.95 -18.08 30.57
C VAL A 863 31.37 -18.27 32.05
N HIS A 864 30.64 -19.05 32.81
CA HIS A 864 31.04 -19.34 34.24
C HIS A 864 31.45 -20.79 34.46
N SER A 865 32.12 -21.46 33.52
CA SER A 865 32.83 -22.71 33.76
C SER A 865 34.06 -22.82 32.88
N ALA A 866 35.08 -22.06 33.21
CA ALA A 866 36.50 -22.38 33.01
C ALA A 866 37.36 -21.54 33.97
#